data_1d8a3d1aca12df80fe5b06980644c5e7
#
_entry.id   1d8a3d1aca12df80fe5b06980644c5e7
#
_cell.length_a   1.000
_cell.length_b   1.000
_cell.length_c   1.000
_cell.angle_alpha   90.00
_cell.angle_beta   90.00
_cell.angle_gamma   90.00
#
_symmetry.space_group_name_H-M   'P 1'
#
loop_
_entity.id
_entity.type
_entity.pdbx_description
1 polymer ?
#
loop_
_entity_poly.entity_id
_entity_poly.type
_entity_poly.pdbx_seq_one_letter_code
_entity_poly.pdbx_strand_id
1 'polypeptide(L)'
;MMKYLLFNVRLFPALLFSFLLVCFYSCKDEEILQIVVGPEPPKSENTIDDINSNLKALQRMVVAQEKGLDVRSCVTLSASSYNVELSDGNSFTVRTEITPLDKGETSVYAPKLSVKKDGDTYYWTIDDDWLSIKDAKIAVTSELSSIPVVGMDEDGYWTVKCNDDVKTLKRRAEAGTVKSIFSQVDVKGKSVAFRFSDGSLPLTFTIDDKDNPDEPVMGDLRRLISPDKPAWIFHIDTWNHADPQRIIDMIPADIRPYVIFNISLSVLHDDDTGKWGLVEYGYEVAKSWLRTCAENNVWAMVQPSSGGFSHFPDFATYGQMEGSLYEEFYRDYPNFLGFNYCEQFWGFDDQFSVSYPQRLKHWTNLMKLNAKYGGYLTISFCGPHWGASLTPVAMFKRDAEFAAICREHPENLIVCEKYTSTYGFFDIESACLGAWLSGYAGQYGMRFDECGWNAIYWNGDEKFPVAAGAIPAIEHIMFTGQTIFDGPETIPEQVCKEGSAISAGDGYTKRNWEFYPQLYNINMDIYRKVLDGTIRIMSRQEVIDRTKYVIVNDITPNNTASDPGYLAPKTLYDGLYKLDEDGTNYEQRLYFKKTGRYPTLPVVYGFADDIANSFKYKINASQYNGTYGDVKLKQSIFNRDFPEEYTGNLYAGRHENAWVAYNAYSEVRNAAIPFKYNTCEKMELAFAKYSVAAIKEYSNKVTFYLTNYNEKGVKQTDVIKIYGSTGKPQMTYTDRATPASCSISEDWTNGVYTMTVIHNGAVDITVNCAGNATGRETQYTKATISIPASPNIYHGARQYEAENFEYKNISRVITKKPYSETEGILPDYTAMGFLNFGSNGNAAVRDEVSVTDAGNYTLRIRYCAAATVNTVDLYVNGVKVATLEFAQTGVGNWETTSAGVSLNAGKNKVELIANGSSASCDLYLDNIVIE
;
A
#
# COMPACT_ATOMS: atom_id res chain seq x y z
N MET A 1 27.57 -14.20 -47.95
CA MET A 1 28.47 -13.76 -49.03
C MET A 1 29.10 -12.45 -48.59
N MET A 2 30.13 -12.57 -47.83
CA MET A 2 31.55 -12.31 -48.10
C MET A 2 31.87 -11.06 -48.92
N LYS A 3 32.53 -10.06 -48.29
CA LYS A 3 33.91 -9.60 -48.53
C LYS A 3 34.09 -8.28 -47.77
N TYR A 4 34.94 -8.27 -46.76
CA TYR A 4 36.33 -7.85 -46.68
C TYR A 4 36.60 -6.47 -47.28
N LEU A 5 37.12 -5.55 -46.44
CA LEU A 5 38.51 -5.07 -46.58
C LEU A 5 38.88 -4.13 -45.38
N LEU A 6 39.97 -4.56 -44.78
CA LEU A 6 40.87 -3.74 -43.93
C LEU A 6 41.37 -2.50 -44.61
N PHE A 7 41.54 -1.37 -43.89
CA PHE A 7 42.72 -0.52 -44.07
C PHE A 7 43.18 0.12 -42.74
N ASN A 8 44.47 0.11 -42.61
CA ASN A 8 45.32 0.40 -41.48
C ASN A 8 45.46 1.89 -41.12
N VAL A 9 45.53 2.10 -39.82
CA VAL A 9 46.53 2.84 -39.03
C VAL A 9 47.36 3.96 -39.73
N ARG A 10 47.11 5.16 -39.27
CA ARG A 10 48.03 6.24 -38.88
C ARG A 10 47.39 7.59 -39.10
N LEU A 11 46.88 8.17 -38.05
CA LEU A 11 46.80 9.63 -37.86
C LEU A 11 46.15 9.90 -36.47
N PHE A 12 46.92 9.81 -35.46
CA PHE A 12 46.79 10.49 -34.21
C PHE A 12 48.07 11.31 -34.05
N PRO A 13 48.05 12.58 -33.75
CA PRO A 13 47.46 13.25 -32.59
C PRO A 13 46.91 14.69 -32.83
N ALA A 14 46.19 14.98 -33.85
CA ALA A 14 45.70 16.35 -34.09
C ALA A 14 44.18 16.52 -33.79
N LEU A 15 43.49 15.46 -33.47
CA LEU A 15 42.04 15.47 -33.15
C LEU A 15 41.71 15.56 -31.68
N LEU A 16 42.68 15.38 -30.79
CA LEU A 16 42.46 15.44 -29.33
C LEU A 16 42.40 16.88 -28.79
N PHE A 17 42.94 17.86 -29.52
CA PHE A 17 42.88 19.26 -29.10
C PHE A 17 41.62 20.01 -29.60
N SER A 18 40.98 19.51 -30.62
CA SER A 18 39.73 20.10 -31.11
C SER A 18 38.48 19.61 -30.43
N PHE A 19 38.54 18.44 -29.75
CA PHE A 19 37.42 17.91 -28.99
C PHE A 19 37.29 18.48 -27.57
N LEU A 20 38.38 19.02 -27.03
CA LEU A 20 38.37 19.70 -25.72
C LEU A 20 37.89 21.17 -25.82
N LEU A 21 37.85 21.78 -27.03
CA LEU A 21 37.33 23.14 -27.19
C LEU A 21 35.84 23.19 -27.62
N VAL A 22 35.24 22.09 -28.05
CA VAL A 22 33.82 22.02 -28.41
C VAL A 22 32.94 21.62 -27.23
N CYS A 23 33.50 20.99 -26.18
CA CYS A 23 32.76 20.68 -24.94
C CYS A 23 32.58 21.88 -24.01
N PHE A 24 33.19 23.05 -24.32
CA PHE A 24 33.01 24.27 -23.50
C PHE A 24 31.99 25.28 -24.05
N TYR A 25 31.26 24.93 -25.12
CA TYR A 25 30.29 25.86 -25.71
C TYR A 25 28.85 25.31 -25.83
N SER A 26 28.52 24.17 -25.18
CA SER A 26 27.17 23.60 -25.24
C SER A 26 26.58 23.25 -23.84
N CYS A 27 26.97 23.98 -22.81
CA CYS A 27 26.29 23.99 -21.55
C CYS A 27 25.99 25.43 -21.17
N LYS A 28 24.93 25.96 -21.75
CA LYS A 28 24.20 27.09 -21.20
C LYS A 28 22.82 26.56 -20.93
N ASP A 29 22.60 26.38 -19.68
CA ASP A 29 21.42 26.28 -18.83
C ASP A 29 21.57 25.13 -17.83
N GLU A 30 22.66 25.08 -17.11
CA GLU A 30 22.70 24.62 -15.75
C GLU A 30 22.64 25.88 -14.90
N GLU A 31 21.54 26.09 -14.18
CA GLU A 31 21.52 26.98 -13.05
C GLU A 31 22.58 26.47 -12.08
N ILE A 32 23.72 27.12 -12.09
CA ILE A 32 24.72 27.00 -11.05
C ILE A 32 24.02 27.50 -9.79
N LEU A 33 23.57 26.58 -8.92
CA LEU A 33 23.38 26.92 -7.53
C LEU A 33 24.56 27.80 -7.12
N GLN A 34 24.31 29.08 -6.92
CA GLN A 34 25.31 29.98 -6.39
C GLN A 34 25.73 29.38 -5.05
N ILE A 35 26.91 28.76 -5.03
CA ILE A 35 27.58 28.44 -3.78
C ILE A 35 27.84 29.80 -3.13
N VAL A 36 26.95 30.20 -2.23
CA VAL A 36 27.19 31.33 -1.37
C VAL A 36 28.30 30.86 -0.43
N VAL A 37 29.53 31.15 -0.83
CA VAL A 37 30.69 30.97 0.06
C VAL A 37 30.49 32.00 1.16
N GLY A 38 29.93 31.54 2.29
CA GLY A 38 29.89 32.34 3.51
C GLY A 38 31.30 32.70 3.96
N PRO A 39 31.46 33.65 4.85
CA PRO A 39 32.78 33.95 5.39
C PRO A 39 33.41 32.67 5.94
N GLU A 40 34.65 32.37 5.55
CA GLU A 40 35.38 31.23 6.09
C GLU A 40 35.25 31.22 7.63
N PRO A 41 34.84 30.10 8.24
CA PRO A 41 34.86 30.02 9.70
C PRO A 41 36.31 30.23 10.17
N PRO A 42 36.51 30.81 11.35
CA PRO A 42 37.84 30.97 11.89
C PRO A 42 38.54 29.61 11.83
N LYS A 43 39.69 29.54 11.19
CA LYS A 43 40.48 28.31 11.07
C LYS A 43 40.71 27.81 12.49
N SER A 44 40.25 26.59 12.76
CA SER A 44 40.56 25.89 14.03
C SER A 44 42.09 25.78 14.12
N GLU A 45 42.65 26.26 15.22
CA GLU A 45 44.08 26.32 15.37
C GLU A 45 44.66 24.96 15.77
N ASN A 46 43.80 24.00 16.17
CA ASN A 46 44.29 22.67 16.61
C ASN A 46 43.23 21.55 16.44
N THR A 47 43.70 20.32 16.38
CA THR A 47 42.95 19.07 16.27
C THR A 47 41.85 18.92 17.33
N ILE A 48 42.14 19.33 18.56
CA ILE A 48 41.24 19.20 19.71
C ILE A 48 40.00 20.08 19.53
N ASP A 49 40.17 21.29 18.99
CA ASP A 49 39.05 22.20 18.75
C ASP A 49 38.13 21.69 17.64
N ASP A 50 38.71 21.05 16.60
CA ASP A 50 37.95 20.43 15.54
C ASP A 50 37.12 19.23 16.05
N ILE A 51 37.73 18.36 16.87
CA ILE A 51 37.03 17.24 17.52
C ILE A 51 35.89 17.76 18.39
N ASN A 52 36.14 18.73 19.24
CA ASN A 52 35.13 19.28 20.14
C ASN A 52 34.00 20.03 19.40
N SER A 53 34.33 20.67 18.29
CA SER A 53 33.32 21.29 17.40
C SER A 53 32.37 20.25 16.83
N ASN A 54 32.90 19.10 16.35
CA ASN A 54 32.09 18.02 15.84
C ASN A 54 31.25 17.31 16.93
N LEU A 55 31.74 17.20 18.15
CA LEU A 55 30.95 16.70 19.29
C LEU A 55 29.76 17.60 19.62
N LYS A 56 29.95 18.91 19.57
CA LYS A 56 28.85 19.87 19.71
C LYS A 56 27.84 19.77 18.58
N ALA A 57 28.33 19.59 17.35
CA ALA A 57 27.46 19.37 16.19
C ALA A 57 26.61 18.10 16.37
N LEU A 58 27.23 16.98 16.75
CA LEU A 58 26.55 15.71 16.97
C LEU A 58 25.47 15.80 18.06
N GLN A 59 25.79 16.41 19.21
CA GLN A 59 24.81 16.64 20.27
C GLN A 59 23.60 17.43 19.77
N ARG A 60 23.83 18.53 19.03
CA ARG A 60 22.76 19.36 18.49
C ARG A 60 21.90 18.61 17.50
N MET A 61 22.49 17.77 16.64
CA MET A 61 21.74 16.91 15.72
C MET A 61 20.86 15.90 16.46
N VAL A 62 21.40 15.21 17.47
CA VAL A 62 20.60 14.25 18.26
C VAL A 62 19.43 14.94 18.95
N VAL A 63 19.67 16.09 19.60
CA VAL A 63 18.61 16.87 20.25
C VAL A 63 17.59 17.39 19.24
N ALA A 64 18.04 17.79 18.04
CA ALA A 64 17.15 18.22 16.96
C ALA A 64 16.23 17.08 16.50
N GLN A 65 16.76 15.87 16.32
CA GLN A 65 15.95 14.69 15.99
C GLN A 65 14.92 14.36 17.09
N GLU A 66 15.33 14.41 18.36
CA GLU A 66 14.42 14.16 19.48
C GLU A 66 13.29 15.20 19.55
N LYS A 67 13.56 16.42 19.12
CA LYS A 67 12.59 17.52 19.09
C LYS A 67 11.80 17.61 17.77
N GLY A 68 12.12 16.78 16.79
CA GLY A 68 11.51 16.85 15.45
C GLY A 68 11.82 18.16 14.72
N LEU A 69 13.03 18.72 14.89
CA LEU A 69 13.46 19.93 14.20
C LEU A 69 14.03 19.58 12.83
N ASP A 70 13.76 20.43 11.86
CA ASP A 70 14.31 20.34 10.50
C ASP A 70 15.56 21.19 10.35
N VAL A 71 16.31 20.96 9.27
CA VAL A 71 17.42 21.79 8.85
C VAL A 71 16.87 22.91 7.97
N ARG A 72 17.13 24.16 8.32
CA ARG A 72 16.78 25.32 7.48
C ARG A 72 17.73 25.47 6.30
N SER A 73 19.03 25.30 6.56
CA SER A 73 20.06 25.38 5.52
C SER A 73 21.28 24.52 5.86
N CYS A 74 21.94 24.01 4.82
CA CYS A 74 23.22 23.33 4.95
C CYS A 74 24.15 23.88 3.86
N VAL A 75 25.06 24.80 4.26
CA VAL A 75 25.93 25.54 3.35
C VAL A 75 27.36 24.98 3.41
N THR A 76 27.91 24.63 2.26
CA THR A 76 29.32 24.24 2.14
C THR A 76 30.22 25.44 2.37
N LEU A 77 31.07 25.37 3.39
CA LEU A 77 32.05 26.40 3.68
C LEU A 77 33.40 26.10 3.04
N SER A 78 33.77 24.82 2.93
CA SER A 78 34.98 24.33 2.25
C SER A 78 34.73 22.87 1.80
N ALA A 79 35.68 22.24 1.14
CA ALA A 79 35.61 20.84 0.71
C ALA A 79 35.30 19.85 1.85
N SER A 80 35.60 20.23 3.09
CA SER A 80 35.43 19.36 4.28
C SER A 80 34.70 20.03 5.44
N SER A 81 34.02 21.17 5.20
CA SER A 81 33.36 21.93 6.26
C SER A 81 31.99 22.45 5.81
N TYR A 82 30.96 22.27 6.65
CA TYR A 82 29.58 22.64 6.37
C TYR A 82 28.97 23.41 7.54
N ASN A 83 28.27 24.49 7.26
CA ASN A 83 27.45 25.19 8.26
C ASN A 83 26.01 24.73 8.14
N VAL A 84 25.45 24.29 9.26
CA VAL A 84 24.08 23.79 9.34
C VAL A 84 23.27 24.70 10.24
N GLU A 85 22.13 25.17 9.75
CA GLU A 85 21.15 25.96 10.51
C GLU A 85 19.88 25.12 10.70
N LEU A 86 19.38 25.02 11.93
CA LEU A 86 18.13 24.32 12.24
C LEU A 86 16.93 25.27 12.17
N SER A 87 15.72 24.68 12.09
CA SER A 87 14.46 25.44 12.04
C SER A 87 14.19 26.32 13.27
N ASP A 88 14.84 26.06 14.40
CA ASP A 88 14.80 26.88 15.60
C ASP A 88 15.80 28.06 15.60
N GLY A 89 16.57 28.23 14.52
CA GLY A 89 17.58 29.27 14.33
C GLY A 89 18.96 28.97 14.93
N ASN A 90 19.13 27.81 15.55
CA ASN A 90 20.44 27.38 16.02
C ASN A 90 21.32 26.94 14.86
N SER A 91 22.62 27.30 14.87
CA SER A 91 23.57 26.87 13.87
C SER A 91 24.81 26.20 14.46
N PHE A 92 25.44 25.33 13.65
CA PHE A 92 26.69 24.66 14.02
C PHE A 92 27.47 24.26 12.78
N THR A 93 28.79 24.00 12.98
CA THR A 93 29.65 23.56 11.88
C THR A 93 29.97 22.08 12.00
N VAL A 94 29.85 21.36 10.87
CA VAL A 94 30.27 19.96 10.70
C VAL A 94 31.55 19.93 9.89
N ARG A 95 32.54 19.15 10.32
CA ARG A 95 33.80 18.92 9.59
C ARG A 95 33.96 17.45 9.27
N THR A 96 34.18 17.12 8.02
CA THR A 96 34.47 15.76 7.54
C THR A 96 35.96 15.42 7.61
N GLU A 97 36.79 16.41 7.76
CA GLU A 97 38.26 16.27 8.00
C GLU A 97 38.63 17.04 9.27
N ILE A 98 39.61 16.54 9.97
CA ILE A 98 40.17 17.13 11.20
C ILE A 98 41.59 17.61 10.91
N THR A 99 41.94 18.77 11.43
CA THR A 99 43.33 19.27 11.35
C THR A 99 44.30 18.26 11.95
N PRO A 100 45.36 17.84 11.23
CA PRO A 100 46.30 16.85 11.76
C PRO A 100 47.00 17.33 13.01
N LEU A 101 47.27 16.41 13.91
CA LEU A 101 48.12 16.64 15.09
C LEU A 101 49.60 16.70 14.64
N ASP A 102 50.24 17.85 14.76
CA ASP A 102 51.69 18.08 14.45
C ASP A 102 52.17 17.59 13.08
N LYS A 103 51.40 17.73 12.02
CA LYS A 103 51.78 17.43 10.63
C LYS A 103 52.34 16.02 10.35
N GLY A 104 51.94 15.01 11.12
CA GLY A 104 52.26 13.61 10.84
C GLY A 104 51.45 13.05 9.65
N GLU A 105 52.08 12.17 8.83
CA GLU A 105 51.42 11.50 7.70
C GLU A 105 50.70 10.19 8.10
N THR A 106 50.93 9.68 9.30
CA THR A 106 50.31 8.42 9.77
C THR A 106 48.98 8.67 10.49
N SER A 107 48.05 7.73 10.36
CA SER A 107 46.77 7.76 11.12
C SER A 107 47.07 7.43 12.58
N VAL A 108 46.67 8.30 13.50
CA VAL A 108 46.90 8.10 14.93
C VAL A 108 45.61 7.88 15.68
N TYR A 109 45.73 7.28 16.86
CA TYR A 109 44.61 7.12 17.76
C TYR A 109 44.15 8.48 18.31
N ALA A 110 42.91 8.81 18.08
CA ALA A 110 42.13 9.76 18.88
C ALA A 110 40.91 9.03 19.46
N PRO A 111 40.37 9.47 20.60
CA PRO A 111 39.17 8.85 21.15
C PRO A 111 38.03 8.89 20.15
N LYS A 112 37.51 7.72 19.80
CA LYS A 112 36.34 7.61 18.90
C LYS A 112 35.10 7.84 19.75
N LEU A 113 34.58 9.07 19.74
CA LEU A 113 33.33 9.41 20.40
C LEU A 113 32.18 9.37 19.38
N SER A 114 31.07 8.77 19.78
CA SER A 114 29.87 8.65 18.98
C SER A 114 28.64 8.59 19.90
N VAL A 115 27.47 8.34 19.36
CA VAL A 115 26.22 8.17 20.12
C VAL A 115 25.54 6.87 19.74
N LYS A 116 24.89 6.23 20.71
CA LYS A 116 24.13 5.02 20.49
C LYS A 116 22.86 5.06 21.30
N LYS A 117 21.77 4.58 20.72
CA LYS A 117 20.45 4.51 21.37
C LYS A 117 20.37 3.30 22.30
N ASP A 118 19.84 3.49 23.50
CA ASP A 118 19.49 2.43 24.45
C ASP A 118 18.09 2.73 25.00
N GLY A 119 17.11 1.91 24.64
CA GLY A 119 15.69 2.27 24.79
C GLY A 119 15.34 3.49 23.93
N ASP A 120 14.74 4.51 24.55
CA ASP A 120 14.37 5.76 23.87
C ASP A 120 15.39 6.89 24.04
N THR A 121 16.51 6.63 24.72
CA THR A 121 17.51 7.63 25.04
C THR A 121 18.81 7.38 24.29
N TYR A 122 19.42 8.44 23.73
CA TYR A 122 20.76 8.40 23.19
C TYR A 122 21.80 8.59 24.30
N TYR A 123 22.86 7.79 24.25
CA TYR A 123 23.98 7.85 25.17
C TYR A 123 25.28 8.01 24.40
N TRP A 124 26.24 8.74 24.99
CA TRP A 124 27.59 8.84 24.44
C TRP A 124 28.35 7.51 24.52
N THR A 125 29.11 7.23 23.49
CA THR A 125 30.03 6.09 23.42
C THR A 125 31.46 6.59 23.21
N ILE A 126 32.42 5.80 23.64
CA ILE A 126 33.87 6.01 23.44
C ILE A 126 34.51 4.68 23.06
N ASP A 127 35.18 4.64 21.90
CA ASP A 127 35.82 3.42 21.37
C ASP A 127 34.82 2.23 21.30
N ASP A 128 33.61 2.49 20.88
CA ASP A 128 32.44 1.58 20.76
C ASP A 128 31.83 1.11 22.09
N ASP A 129 32.40 1.45 23.25
CA ASP A 129 31.85 1.19 24.58
C ASP A 129 31.02 2.40 25.09
N TRP A 130 30.14 2.17 26.05
CA TRP A 130 29.41 3.28 26.68
C TRP A 130 30.37 4.23 27.40
N LEU A 131 30.27 5.51 27.12
CA LEU A 131 30.98 6.52 27.92
C LEU A 131 30.33 6.58 29.30
N SER A 132 31.03 6.04 30.28
CA SER A 132 30.57 6.01 31.68
C SER A 132 31.53 6.78 32.57
N ILE A 133 30.95 7.60 33.45
CA ILE A 133 31.67 8.30 34.52
C ILE A 133 30.99 7.93 35.83
N LYS A 134 31.78 7.50 36.80
CA LYS A 134 31.31 6.98 38.10
C LYS A 134 30.24 5.90 37.91
N ASP A 135 30.47 4.98 36.96
CA ASP A 135 29.61 3.84 36.61
C ASP A 135 28.23 4.19 36.03
N ALA A 136 27.97 5.44 35.71
CA ALA A 136 26.76 5.89 35.04
C ALA A 136 27.01 6.23 33.56
N LYS A 137 26.16 5.75 32.64
CA LYS A 137 26.18 6.12 31.23
C LYS A 137 25.86 7.62 31.10
N ILE A 138 26.55 8.31 30.22
CA ILE A 138 26.29 9.73 29.96
C ILE A 138 25.25 9.87 28.84
N ALA A 139 24.04 10.34 29.18
CA ALA A 139 22.98 10.60 28.20
C ALA A 139 23.29 11.86 27.36
N VAL A 140 22.84 11.86 26.12
CA VAL A 140 22.87 13.04 25.27
C VAL A 140 21.65 13.91 25.65
N THR A 141 21.89 15.12 26.12
CA THR A 141 20.83 16.06 26.52
C THR A 141 21.06 17.41 25.87
N SER A 142 20.09 18.32 25.98
CA SER A 142 20.21 19.71 25.49
C SER A 142 21.18 20.57 26.32
N GLU A 143 21.62 20.07 27.48
CA GLU A 143 22.57 20.78 28.33
C GLU A 143 23.99 20.72 27.77
N LEU A 144 24.64 21.88 27.63
CA LEU A 144 26.02 21.98 27.13
C LEU A 144 27.02 21.23 28.01
N SER A 145 26.75 21.10 29.29
CA SER A 145 27.60 20.35 30.26
C SER A 145 27.63 18.85 29.99
N SER A 146 26.62 18.30 29.29
CA SER A 146 26.56 16.89 28.92
C SER A 146 27.40 16.52 27.70
N ILE A 147 27.97 17.49 27.00
CA ILE A 147 28.83 17.26 25.84
C ILE A 147 30.20 16.82 26.33
N PRO A 148 30.72 15.67 25.88
CA PRO A 148 32.07 15.27 26.16
C PRO A 148 33.07 16.27 25.56
N VAL A 149 34.01 16.74 26.34
CA VAL A 149 35.08 17.61 25.86
C VAL A 149 36.40 16.80 25.86
N VAL A 150 36.93 16.62 24.68
CA VAL A 150 38.23 15.95 24.50
C VAL A 150 39.34 16.94 24.83
N GLY A 151 40.36 16.47 25.50
CA GLY A 151 41.57 17.22 25.85
C GLY A 151 42.79 16.32 25.96
N MET A 152 43.90 16.90 26.39
CA MET A 152 45.13 16.19 26.78
C MET A 152 45.57 16.63 28.16
N ASP A 153 46.12 15.73 28.97
CA ASP A 153 46.77 16.08 30.22
C ASP A 153 48.26 16.49 29.99
N GLU A 154 48.89 16.89 31.10
CA GLU A 154 50.31 17.36 31.07
C GLU A 154 51.29 16.27 30.60
N ASP A 155 50.91 15.01 30.73
CA ASP A 155 51.69 13.84 30.29
C ASP A 155 51.40 13.41 28.87
N GLY A 156 50.52 14.14 28.17
CA GLY A 156 50.12 13.89 26.76
C GLY A 156 49.16 12.72 26.59
N TYR A 157 48.44 12.32 27.61
CA TYR A 157 47.34 11.33 27.45
C TYR A 157 46.03 12.02 27.08
N TRP A 158 45.24 11.36 26.25
CA TRP A 158 43.93 11.83 25.94
C TRP A 158 43.02 11.83 27.16
N THR A 159 42.26 12.91 27.31
CA THR A 159 41.26 13.05 28.38
C THR A 159 39.88 13.32 27.77
N VAL A 160 38.82 12.90 28.49
CA VAL A 160 37.44 13.21 28.17
C VAL A 160 36.78 13.77 29.42
N LYS A 161 36.32 15.00 29.34
CA LYS A 161 35.58 15.68 30.41
C LYS A 161 34.09 15.72 30.09
N CYS A 162 33.26 15.28 31.03
CA CYS A 162 31.81 15.46 31.01
C CYS A 162 31.36 16.07 32.35
N ASN A 163 30.59 17.11 32.31
CA ASN A 163 30.30 17.94 33.49
C ASN A 163 31.62 18.43 34.13
N ASP A 164 31.80 18.15 35.39
CA ASP A 164 33.07 18.50 36.11
C ASP A 164 34.00 17.33 36.28
N ASP A 165 33.65 16.15 35.76
CA ASP A 165 34.45 14.95 35.91
C ASP A 165 35.32 14.71 34.68
N VAL A 166 36.59 14.38 34.91
CA VAL A 166 37.59 14.10 33.86
C VAL A 166 38.02 12.64 33.92
N LYS A 167 37.97 11.98 32.77
CA LYS A 167 38.48 10.60 32.60
C LYS A 167 39.70 10.64 31.71
N THR A 168 40.87 10.27 32.24
CA THR A 168 42.09 10.10 31.46
C THR A 168 42.09 8.72 30.79
N LEU A 169 42.35 8.71 29.49
CA LEU A 169 42.44 7.49 28.70
C LEU A 169 43.84 6.91 28.76
N LYS A 170 43.96 5.58 28.61
CA LYS A 170 45.26 4.88 28.70
C LYS A 170 46.11 5.00 27.42
N ARG A 171 45.88 6.02 26.59
CA ARG A 171 46.63 6.22 25.33
C ARG A 171 47.10 7.65 25.20
N ARG A 172 48.34 7.81 24.73
CA ARG A 172 48.94 9.13 24.44
C ARG A 172 48.52 9.62 23.07
N ALA A 173 48.44 10.92 22.93
CA ALA A 173 48.34 11.58 21.63
C ALA A 173 49.69 11.51 20.93
N GLU A 174 49.65 11.17 19.65
CA GLU A 174 50.85 11.05 18.80
C GLU A 174 50.65 11.95 17.56
N ALA A 175 51.75 12.43 16.95
CA ALA A 175 51.64 13.21 15.70
C ALA A 175 51.05 12.40 14.55
N GLY A 176 50.12 12.98 13.83
CA GLY A 176 49.48 12.32 12.64
C GLY A 176 48.07 12.76 12.37
N THR A 177 47.46 12.07 11.42
CA THR A 177 46.06 12.37 10.94
C THR A 177 45.04 11.73 11.86
N VAL A 178 44.06 12.51 12.32
CA VAL A 178 42.91 12.09 13.12
C VAL A 178 41.66 11.99 12.24
N LYS A 179 40.92 10.90 12.35
CA LYS A 179 39.64 10.75 11.63
C LYS A 179 38.57 11.59 12.29
N SER A 180 37.82 12.32 11.47
CA SER A 180 36.62 12.99 11.93
C SER A 180 35.52 11.97 12.32
N ILE A 181 34.61 12.35 13.20
CA ILE A 181 33.38 11.61 13.49
C ILE A 181 32.54 11.52 12.22
N PHE A 182 32.48 12.58 11.44
CA PHE A 182 31.71 12.62 10.19
C PHE A 182 32.62 12.30 8.99
N SER A 183 32.19 11.35 8.16
CA SER A 183 32.90 10.98 6.94
C SER A 183 32.44 11.77 5.72
N GLN A 184 31.17 12.17 5.71
CA GLN A 184 30.52 12.82 4.57
C GLN A 184 29.26 13.57 5.00
N VAL A 185 28.94 14.63 4.29
CA VAL A 185 27.63 15.31 4.37
C VAL A 185 27.03 15.26 2.97
N ASP A 186 25.89 14.59 2.85
CA ASP A 186 25.15 14.46 1.59
C ASP A 186 23.95 15.39 1.61
N VAL A 187 23.93 16.40 0.77
CA VAL A 187 22.77 17.26 0.54
C VAL A 187 22.15 16.83 -0.77
N LYS A 188 20.90 16.34 -0.72
CA LYS A 188 20.16 15.88 -1.90
C LYS A 188 18.71 16.38 -1.81
N GLY A 189 18.34 17.28 -2.72
CA GLY A 189 17.01 17.89 -2.69
C GLY A 189 16.71 18.52 -1.33
N LYS A 190 15.62 18.13 -0.71
CA LYS A 190 15.19 18.60 0.62
C LYS A 190 15.72 17.75 1.78
N SER A 191 16.76 16.97 1.57
CA SER A 191 17.32 16.11 2.59
C SER A 191 18.82 16.35 2.78
N VAL A 192 19.28 16.36 4.02
CA VAL A 192 20.67 16.34 4.38
C VAL A 192 20.97 15.14 5.27
N ALA A 193 21.96 14.34 4.89
CA ALA A 193 22.41 13.18 5.63
C ALA A 193 23.86 13.35 6.10
N PHE A 194 24.09 13.20 7.39
CA PHE A 194 25.41 13.27 8.03
C PHE A 194 25.90 11.85 8.29
N ARG A 195 26.88 11.42 7.49
CA ARG A 195 27.47 10.07 7.59
C ARG A 195 28.59 10.02 8.60
N PHE A 196 28.65 8.95 9.35
CA PHE A 196 29.68 8.71 10.36
C PHE A 196 30.84 7.90 9.81
N SER A 197 32.05 8.19 10.31
CA SER A 197 33.28 7.48 9.92
C SER A 197 33.35 6.06 10.43
N ASP A 198 32.51 5.68 11.39
CA ASP A 198 32.42 4.34 11.93
C ASP A 198 31.48 3.41 11.18
N GLY A 199 30.78 3.94 10.16
CA GLY A 199 29.78 3.20 9.38
C GLY A 199 28.45 3.01 10.10
N SER A 200 28.21 3.71 11.22
CA SER A 200 26.87 3.76 11.84
C SER A 200 25.86 4.48 10.93
N LEU A 201 24.56 4.28 11.20
CA LEU A 201 23.49 4.87 10.40
C LEU A 201 23.61 6.39 10.40
N PRO A 202 23.45 7.05 9.24
CA PRO A 202 23.52 8.50 9.14
C PRO A 202 22.39 9.17 9.91
N LEU A 203 22.62 10.34 10.44
CA LEU A 203 21.56 11.24 10.89
C LEU A 203 21.03 11.99 9.69
N THR A 204 19.74 11.84 9.40
CA THR A 204 19.08 12.48 8.26
C THR A 204 18.05 13.48 8.73
N PHE A 205 18.01 14.65 8.11
CA PHE A 205 17.08 15.73 8.38
C PHE A 205 16.44 16.19 7.07
N THR A 206 15.20 16.67 7.16
CA THR A 206 14.57 17.43 6.08
C THR A 206 15.14 18.85 6.06
N ILE A 207 15.31 19.43 4.88
CA ILE A 207 15.64 20.85 4.72
C ILE A 207 14.33 21.60 4.53
N ASP A 208 13.97 22.45 5.52
CA ASP A 208 12.80 23.32 5.46
C ASP A 208 13.15 24.60 4.66
N ASP A 209 12.98 24.52 3.35
CA ASP A 209 13.21 25.63 2.44
C ASP A 209 11.88 26.37 2.15
N LYS A 210 11.47 27.21 3.10
CA LYS A 210 10.23 28.00 2.99
C LYS A 210 10.29 29.13 1.97
N ASP A 211 11.44 29.40 1.39
CA ASP A 211 11.68 30.59 0.57
C ASP A 211 11.90 30.31 -0.94
N ASN A 212 11.71 29.04 -1.41
CA ASN A 212 11.80 28.74 -2.85
C ASN A 212 10.41 28.69 -3.50
N PRO A 213 10.00 29.73 -4.27
CA PRO A 213 8.65 29.81 -4.85
C PRO A 213 8.37 28.79 -5.96
N ASP A 214 9.38 28.08 -6.49
CA ASP A 214 9.25 27.18 -7.62
C ASP A 214 9.19 25.68 -7.22
N GLU A 215 9.35 25.33 -5.94
CA GLU A 215 9.13 23.97 -5.48
C GLU A 215 7.77 23.83 -4.81
N PRO A 216 7.04 22.72 -5.09
CA PRO A 216 5.75 22.50 -4.46
C PRO A 216 5.90 22.40 -2.93
N VAL A 217 5.20 23.26 -2.21
CA VAL A 217 5.09 23.15 -0.73
C VAL A 217 4.50 21.77 -0.45
N MET A 218 5.23 20.95 0.34
CA MET A 218 4.76 19.64 0.77
C MET A 218 3.43 19.77 1.52
N GLY A 219 2.40 19.13 1.01
CA GLY A 219 1.13 19.01 1.72
C GLY A 219 1.19 17.88 2.74
N ASP A 220 0.54 18.07 3.87
CA ASP A 220 0.30 16.94 4.77
C ASP A 220 -0.52 15.86 4.07
N LEU A 221 -0.27 14.59 4.38
CA LEU A 221 -1.06 13.49 3.85
C LEU A 221 -2.54 13.69 4.18
N ARG A 222 -3.40 13.72 3.17
CA ARG A 222 -4.85 13.87 3.31
C ARG A 222 -5.46 12.79 4.21
N ARG A 223 -4.93 11.59 4.13
CA ARG A 223 -5.25 10.46 4.99
C ARG A 223 -3.99 9.68 5.30
N LEU A 224 -3.56 9.72 6.54
CA LEU A 224 -2.46 8.89 7.00
C LEU A 224 -2.85 7.41 6.94
N ILE A 225 -1.97 6.58 6.38
CA ILE A 225 -2.08 5.12 6.40
C ILE A 225 -0.99 4.57 7.32
N SER A 226 -1.38 3.68 8.21
CA SER A 226 -0.49 3.09 9.23
C SER A 226 -1.09 1.76 9.72
N PRO A 227 -0.35 0.95 10.50
CA PRO A 227 -0.89 -0.29 11.05
C PRO A 227 -2.19 -0.16 11.84
N ASP A 228 -2.41 0.96 12.49
CA ASP A 228 -3.65 1.29 13.21
C ASP A 228 -4.69 2.03 12.35
N LYS A 229 -4.29 2.48 11.16
CA LYS A 229 -5.14 3.11 10.16
C LYS A 229 -4.97 2.47 8.79
N PRO A 230 -5.24 1.17 8.65
CA PRO A 230 -5.08 0.47 7.38
C PRO A 230 -6.04 1.01 6.32
N ALA A 231 -5.81 0.69 5.07
CA ALA A 231 -6.69 1.08 3.98
C ALA A 231 -7.12 -0.13 3.16
N TRP A 232 -8.42 -0.20 2.91
CA TRP A 232 -9.05 -1.22 2.08
C TRP A 232 -9.57 -0.58 0.81
N ILE A 233 -8.95 -0.93 -0.33
CA ILE A 233 -9.28 -0.33 -1.62
C ILE A 233 -10.31 -1.19 -2.31
N PHE A 234 -11.52 -0.66 -2.52
CA PHE A 234 -12.60 -1.34 -3.22
C PHE A 234 -12.65 -0.82 -4.66
N HIS A 235 -12.55 -1.72 -5.62
CA HIS A 235 -12.60 -1.35 -7.03
C HIS A 235 -14.04 -1.24 -7.51
N ILE A 236 -14.34 -0.15 -8.20
CA ILE A 236 -15.60 0.12 -8.87
C ILE A 236 -15.28 0.48 -10.31
N ASP A 237 -15.74 -0.34 -11.25
CA ASP A 237 -15.50 -0.11 -12.67
C ASP A 237 -16.64 0.64 -13.32
N THR A 238 -16.33 1.67 -14.08
CA THR A 238 -17.36 2.51 -14.75
C THR A 238 -18.12 1.78 -15.85
N TRP A 239 -17.63 0.63 -16.30
CA TRP A 239 -18.21 -0.11 -17.42
C TRP A 239 -19.20 -1.22 -17.03
N ASN A 240 -19.15 -1.70 -15.79
CA ASN A 240 -20.01 -2.83 -15.36
C ASN A 240 -20.62 -2.65 -13.98
N HIS A 241 -20.52 -1.45 -13.41
CA HIS A 241 -20.90 -1.26 -12.02
C HIS A 241 -22.09 -0.37 -11.82
N ALA A 242 -22.82 -0.71 -10.77
CA ALA A 242 -23.79 0.15 -10.17
C ALA A 242 -23.18 1.45 -9.66
N ASP A 243 -24.01 2.47 -9.50
CA ASP A 243 -23.68 3.70 -8.81
C ASP A 243 -22.94 3.41 -7.48
N PRO A 244 -21.85 4.10 -7.16
CA PRO A 244 -21.12 3.94 -5.91
C PRO A 244 -21.99 3.97 -4.66
N GLN A 245 -23.10 4.70 -4.66
CA GLN A 245 -24.03 4.74 -3.53
C GLN A 245 -24.49 3.35 -3.12
N ARG A 246 -24.77 2.47 -4.07
CA ARG A 246 -25.19 1.10 -3.76
C ARG A 246 -24.09 0.27 -3.11
N ILE A 247 -22.87 0.46 -3.58
CA ILE A 247 -21.70 -0.22 -3.00
C ILE A 247 -21.45 0.31 -1.59
N ILE A 248 -21.51 1.63 -1.40
CA ILE A 248 -21.38 2.27 -0.08
C ILE A 248 -22.42 1.74 0.90
N ASP A 249 -23.67 1.59 0.45
CA ASP A 249 -24.77 1.10 1.29
C ASP A 249 -24.57 -0.35 1.77
N MET A 250 -23.85 -1.16 0.99
CA MET A 250 -23.50 -2.54 1.40
C MET A 250 -22.38 -2.59 2.44
N ILE A 251 -21.52 -1.59 2.51
CA ILE A 251 -20.34 -1.59 3.39
C ILE A 251 -20.78 -1.28 4.83
N PRO A 252 -20.44 -2.13 5.80
CA PRO A 252 -20.75 -1.87 7.21
C PRO A 252 -20.18 -0.53 7.70
N ALA A 253 -20.96 0.21 8.48
CA ALA A 253 -20.62 1.54 8.94
C ALA A 253 -19.33 1.61 9.77
N ASP A 254 -19.00 0.53 10.49
CA ASP A 254 -17.76 0.43 11.28
C ASP A 254 -16.51 0.23 10.43
N ILE A 255 -16.65 -0.28 9.20
CA ILE A 255 -15.57 -0.52 8.24
C ILE A 255 -15.41 0.67 7.28
N ARG A 256 -16.51 1.31 6.91
CA ARG A 256 -16.57 2.37 5.89
C ARG A 256 -15.49 3.45 6.01
N PRO A 257 -15.10 3.95 7.20
CA PRO A 257 -14.05 4.95 7.34
C PRO A 257 -12.67 4.50 6.85
N TYR A 258 -12.45 3.19 6.75
CA TYR A 258 -11.18 2.61 6.31
C TYR A 258 -11.16 2.32 4.82
N VAL A 259 -12.29 2.42 4.13
CA VAL A 259 -12.45 2.11 2.72
C VAL A 259 -12.00 3.29 1.85
N ILE A 260 -11.32 2.96 0.78
CA ILE A 260 -10.98 3.87 -0.32
C ILE A 260 -11.57 3.26 -1.59
N PHE A 261 -12.43 3.99 -2.29
CA PHE A 261 -12.89 3.54 -3.59
C PHE A 261 -11.85 3.84 -4.66
N ASN A 262 -11.46 2.82 -5.42
CA ASN A 262 -10.72 2.96 -6.65
C ASN A 262 -11.69 2.97 -7.82
N ILE A 263 -11.89 4.14 -8.40
CA ILE A 263 -12.76 4.32 -9.57
C ILE A 263 -11.96 3.94 -10.81
N SER A 264 -12.22 2.76 -11.33
CA SER A 264 -11.61 2.28 -12.56
C SER A 264 -12.32 2.90 -13.76
N LEU A 265 -11.56 3.65 -14.55
CA LEU A 265 -12.05 4.29 -15.77
C LEU A 265 -11.96 3.32 -16.94
N SER A 266 -12.49 2.13 -16.82
CA SER A 266 -12.51 1.14 -17.90
C SER A 266 -13.49 1.57 -18.98
N VAL A 267 -13.56 1.05 -20.09
CA VAL A 267 -12.84 1.12 -21.32
C VAL A 267 -13.60 0.34 -22.32
N LEU A 268 -13.91 0.99 -23.39
CA LEU A 268 -14.33 0.32 -24.60
C LEU A 268 -13.10 -0.21 -25.32
N HIS A 269 -13.15 -1.46 -25.73
CA HIS A 269 -12.23 -2.03 -26.71
C HIS A 269 -12.76 -1.69 -28.11
N ASP A 270 -11.93 -1.02 -28.87
CA ASP A 270 -12.18 -0.80 -30.28
C ASP A 270 -11.57 -1.96 -31.06
N ASP A 271 -12.42 -2.88 -31.53
CA ASP A 271 -12.00 -4.08 -32.24
C ASP A 271 -11.33 -3.79 -33.58
N ASP A 272 -11.63 -2.65 -34.20
CA ASP A 272 -11.03 -2.26 -35.48
C ASP A 272 -9.60 -1.73 -35.33
N THR A 273 -9.34 -1.04 -34.25
CA THR A 273 -8.02 -0.47 -33.95
C THR A 273 -7.22 -1.24 -32.92
N GLY A 274 -7.84 -2.20 -32.24
CA GLY A 274 -7.25 -2.92 -31.12
C GLY A 274 -6.92 -2.03 -29.91
N LYS A 275 -7.50 -0.87 -29.83
CA LYS A 275 -7.24 0.11 -28.77
C LYS A 275 -8.33 0.11 -27.72
N TRP A 276 -7.88 0.38 -26.51
CA TRP A 276 -8.76 0.64 -25.38
C TRP A 276 -8.88 2.16 -25.19
N GLY A 277 -10.06 2.65 -24.91
CA GLY A 277 -10.33 4.06 -24.68
C GLY A 277 -11.36 4.28 -23.58
N LEU A 278 -11.52 5.51 -23.12
CA LEU A 278 -12.63 5.87 -22.25
C LEU A 278 -13.94 5.66 -22.98
N VAL A 279 -14.91 5.10 -22.27
CA VAL A 279 -16.31 5.18 -22.72
C VAL A 279 -16.69 6.65 -22.90
N GLU A 280 -17.55 6.93 -23.87
CA GLU A 280 -18.19 8.24 -23.99
C GLU A 280 -18.79 8.61 -22.64
N TYR A 281 -18.47 9.80 -22.10
CA TYR A 281 -18.84 10.24 -20.74
C TYR A 281 -18.11 9.56 -19.56
N GLY A 282 -17.17 8.64 -19.75
CA GLY A 282 -16.46 7.97 -18.65
C GLY A 282 -15.81 8.93 -17.68
N TYR A 283 -15.38 10.08 -18.19
CA TYR A 283 -14.82 11.17 -17.41
C TYR A 283 -15.84 11.85 -16.50
N GLU A 284 -17.00 12.18 -17.02
CA GLU A 284 -18.08 12.78 -16.25
C GLU A 284 -18.65 11.79 -15.23
N VAL A 285 -18.70 10.52 -15.57
CA VAL A 285 -19.08 9.44 -14.66
C VAL A 285 -18.09 9.35 -13.51
N ALA A 286 -16.77 9.41 -13.76
CA ALA A 286 -15.76 9.38 -12.70
C ALA A 286 -15.91 10.57 -11.74
N LYS A 287 -16.14 11.77 -12.27
CA LYS A 287 -16.40 12.96 -11.44
C LYS A 287 -17.67 12.83 -10.62
N SER A 288 -18.75 12.33 -11.22
CA SER A 288 -19.99 12.05 -10.52
C SER A 288 -19.78 11.07 -9.36
N TRP A 289 -19.01 10.02 -9.58
CA TRP A 289 -18.72 9.01 -8.56
C TRP A 289 -17.81 9.53 -7.45
N LEU A 290 -16.80 10.34 -7.78
CA LEU A 290 -16.00 11.07 -6.79
C LEU A 290 -16.88 11.93 -5.88
N ARG A 291 -17.86 12.62 -6.47
CA ARG A 291 -18.84 13.43 -5.73
C ARG A 291 -19.69 12.56 -4.82
N THR A 292 -20.24 11.45 -5.32
CA THR A 292 -21.03 10.50 -4.50
C THR A 292 -20.21 10.00 -3.31
N CYS A 293 -18.95 9.64 -3.52
CA CYS A 293 -18.05 9.24 -2.45
C CYS A 293 -17.87 10.34 -1.40
N ALA A 294 -17.66 11.58 -1.82
CA ALA A 294 -17.49 12.72 -0.92
C ALA A 294 -18.74 13.02 -0.09
N GLU A 295 -19.92 13.00 -0.70
CA GLU A 295 -21.21 13.21 -0.02
C GLU A 295 -21.48 12.15 1.05
N ASN A 296 -20.90 10.96 0.89
CA ASN A 296 -20.98 9.86 1.85
C ASN A 296 -19.76 9.76 2.79
N ASN A 297 -18.86 10.73 2.76
CA ASN A 297 -17.61 10.73 3.54
C ASN A 297 -16.75 9.50 3.27
N VAL A 298 -16.61 9.09 2.02
CA VAL A 298 -15.77 7.99 1.57
C VAL A 298 -14.59 8.54 0.77
N TRP A 299 -13.41 8.06 1.09
CA TRP A 299 -12.20 8.34 0.34
C TRP A 299 -12.23 7.68 -1.02
N ALA A 300 -11.58 8.29 -2.01
CA ALA A 300 -11.53 7.76 -3.36
C ALA A 300 -10.18 7.98 -4.04
N MET A 301 -9.85 7.06 -4.93
CA MET A 301 -8.76 7.11 -5.90
C MET A 301 -9.32 6.92 -7.30
N VAL A 302 -8.55 7.31 -8.32
CA VAL A 302 -8.90 7.08 -9.72
C VAL A 302 -7.84 6.17 -10.34
N GLN A 303 -8.28 5.22 -11.16
CA GLN A 303 -7.40 4.36 -11.95
C GLN A 303 -7.28 4.90 -13.38
N PRO A 304 -6.20 5.63 -13.72
CA PRO A 304 -6.03 6.20 -15.06
C PRO A 304 -5.48 5.19 -16.07
N SER A 305 -5.03 4.04 -15.60
CA SER A 305 -4.42 3.02 -16.46
C SER A 305 -4.52 1.64 -15.83
N SER A 306 -4.68 0.64 -16.68
CA SER A 306 -4.44 -0.77 -16.36
C SER A 306 -3.45 -1.35 -17.37
N GLY A 307 -2.44 -2.09 -16.89
CA GLY A 307 -1.35 -2.57 -17.72
C GLY A 307 -0.61 -1.45 -18.45
N GLY A 308 -0.42 -1.60 -19.75
CA GLY A 308 0.17 -0.59 -20.63
C GLY A 308 -0.83 0.41 -21.18
N PHE A 309 -2.13 0.23 -20.90
CA PHE A 309 -3.18 1.13 -21.39
C PHE A 309 -3.26 2.38 -20.56
N SER A 310 -3.43 3.53 -21.21
CA SER A 310 -3.60 4.80 -20.53
C SER A 310 -4.90 5.46 -20.99
N HIS A 311 -5.74 5.80 -20.03
CA HIS A 311 -6.99 6.53 -20.27
C HIS A 311 -6.77 8.04 -20.23
N PHE A 312 -5.70 8.46 -19.59
CA PHE A 312 -5.26 9.85 -19.51
C PHE A 312 -3.88 9.99 -20.13
N PRO A 313 -3.53 11.17 -20.59
CA PRO A 313 -2.21 11.40 -21.16
C PRO A 313 -1.12 11.23 -20.09
N ASP A 314 -0.04 10.52 -20.43
CA ASP A 314 1.19 10.51 -19.66
C ASP A 314 1.99 11.77 -19.97
N PHE A 315 2.22 12.60 -18.98
CA PHE A 315 2.92 13.86 -19.14
C PHE A 315 4.43 13.73 -18.98
N ALA A 316 5.17 14.34 -19.90
CA ALA A 316 6.62 14.34 -19.93
C ALA A 316 7.24 15.31 -18.89
N THR A 317 6.52 16.34 -18.48
CA THR A 317 7.00 17.37 -17.54
C THR A 317 5.98 17.61 -16.43
N TYR A 318 6.46 18.03 -15.27
CA TYR A 318 5.61 18.38 -14.15
C TYR A 318 4.67 19.56 -14.45
N GLY A 319 5.17 20.59 -15.17
CA GLY A 319 4.37 21.76 -15.55
C GLY A 319 3.15 21.43 -16.42
N GLN A 320 3.16 20.29 -17.14
CA GLN A 320 1.99 19.83 -17.87
C GLN A 320 0.87 19.29 -16.97
N MET A 321 1.16 18.97 -15.73
CA MET A 321 0.15 18.51 -14.75
C MET A 321 -0.62 19.69 -14.14
N GLU A 322 -0.04 20.88 -14.11
CA GLU A 322 -0.70 22.07 -13.60
C GLU A 322 -1.89 22.45 -14.50
N GLY A 323 -3.06 22.63 -13.90
CA GLY A 323 -4.31 22.87 -14.62
C GLY A 323 -4.84 21.66 -15.40
N SER A 324 -4.16 20.51 -15.32
CA SER A 324 -4.63 19.28 -15.94
C SER A 324 -5.68 18.60 -15.08
N LEU A 325 -6.28 17.56 -15.66
CA LEU A 325 -7.18 16.65 -14.99
C LEU A 325 -6.62 16.05 -13.69
N TYR A 326 -5.34 15.71 -13.67
CA TYR A 326 -4.69 15.14 -12.49
C TYR A 326 -4.71 16.13 -11.32
N GLU A 327 -4.48 17.39 -11.57
CA GLU A 327 -4.57 18.43 -10.54
C GLU A 327 -6.02 18.79 -10.20
N GLU A 328 -6.93 18.78 -11.18
CA GLU A 328 -8.36 19.04 -10.98
C GLU A 328 -8.96 18.12 -9.93
N PHE A 329 -8.66 16.82 -9.96
CA PHE A 329 -9.15 15.87 -8.95
C PHE A 329 -8.72 16.26 -7.54
N TYR A 330 -7.48 16.69 -7.36
CA TYR A 330 -7.01 17.14 -6.06
C TYR A 330 -7.65 18.45 -5.61
N ARG A 331 -7.77 19.40 -6.50
CA ARG A 331 -8.29 20.73 -6.21
C ARG A 331 -9.78 20.69 -5.87
N ASP A 332 -10.54 19.92 -6.64
CA ASP A 332 -11.99 19.97 -6.61
C ASP A 332 -12.62 18.89 -5.70
N TYR A 333 -11.85 17.85 -5.30
CA TYR A 333 -12.34 16.74 -4.48
C TYR A 333 -11.45 16.49 -3.25
N PRO A 334 -11.78 17.06 -2.08
CA PRO A 334 -10.97 16.89 -0.86
C PRO A 334 -10.87 15.45 -0.36
N ASN A 335 -11.80 14.57 -0.73
CA ASN A 335 -11.77 13.15 -0.45
C ASN A 335 -10.92 12.35 -1.47
N PHE A 336 -10.37 13.01 -2.47
CA PHE A 336 -9.51 12.38 -3.46
C PHE A 336 -8.13 12.12 -2.88
N LEU A 337 -7.67 10.88 -2.96
CA LEU A 337 -6.39 10.44 -2.39
C LEU A 337 -5.30 10.14 -3.42
N GLY A 338 -5.60 10.20 -4.71
CA GLY A 338 -4.59 9.97 -5.70
C GLY A 338 -4.94 8.90 -6.74
N PHE A 339 -3.91 8.29 -7.31
CA PHE A 339 -4.05 7.48 -8.50
C PHE A 339 -3.56 6.06 -8.27
N ASN A 340 -4.34 5.09 -8.76
CA ASN A 340 -4.03 3.67 -8.67
C ASN A 340 -3.74 3.10 -10.07
N TYR A 341 -2.49 2.77 -10.32
CA TYR A 341 -2.03 2.14 -11.54
C TYR A 341 -2.01 0.62 -11.35
N CYS A 342 -3.05 -0.03 -11.84
CA CYS A 342 -3.24 -1.45 -11.68
C CYS A 342 -2.51 -2.25 -12.76
N GLU A 343 -2.08 -3.48 -12.44
CA GLU A 343 -1.51 -4.46 -13.37
C GLU A 343 -0.38 -3.90 -14.24
N GLN A 344 0.48 -3.10 -13.66
CA GLN A 344 1.48 -2.41 -14.43
C GLN A 344 2.50 -3.37 -15.04
N PHE A 345 3.09 -2.91 -16.13
CA PHE A 345 4.05 -3.62 -16.97
C PHE A 345 3.49 -4.79 -17.77
N TRP A 346 2.19 -4.97 -17.74
CA TRP A 346 1.52 -5.78 -18.74
C TRP A 346 1.30 -4.93 -19.99
N GLY A 347 1.86 -5.35 -21.08
CA GLY A 347 1.64 -4.71 -22.37
C GLY A 347 2.47 -3.44 -22.64
N PHE A 348 3.65 -3.31 -22.10
CA PHE A 348 4.62 -2.28 -22.46
C PHE A 348 5.51 -2.66 -23.65
N ASP A 349 5.01 -3.47 -24.55
CA ASP A 349 5.63 -3.76 -25.84
C ASP A 349 5.09 -2.82 -26.92
N ASP A 350 5.52 -3.00 -28.15
CA ASP A 350 5.22 -2.09 -29.28
C ASP A 350 3.73 -1.96 -29.64
N GLN A 351 2.86 -2.74 -28.99
CA GLN A 351 1.42 -2.72 -29.24
C GLN A 351 0.69 -1.62 -28.46
N PHE A 352 1.32 -1.02 -27.47
CA PHE A 352 0.68 -0.07 -26.57
C PHE A 352 1.21 1.34 -26.73
N SER A 353 0.36 2.32 -26.47
CA SER A 353 0.60 3.73 -26.74
C SER A 353 1.60 4.38 -25.79
N VAL A 354 1.94 3.74 -24.68
CA VAL A 354 2.82 4.29 -23.65
C VAL A 354 4.04 3.41 -23.49
N SER A 355 5.22 3.96 -23.70
CA SER A 355 6.48 3.27 -23.45
C SER A 355 6.82 3.23 -21.97
N TYR A 356 7.63 2.25 -21.59
CA TYR A 356 8.09 2.10 -20.22
C TYR A 356 8.81 3.36 -19.66
N PRO A 357 9.81 3.98 -20.37
CA PRO A 357 10.42 5.20 -19.89
C PRO A 357 9.45 6.38 -19.78
N GLN A 358 8.51 6.50 -20.70
CA GLN A 358 7.47 7.53 -20.66
C GLN A 358 6.59 7.38 -19.42
N ARG A 359 6.17 6.17 -19.06
CA ARG A 359 5.39 5.90 -17.85
C ARG A 359 6.18 6.24 -16.58
N LEU A 360 7.46 5.89 -16.49
CA LEU A 360 8.29 6.23 -15.34
C LEU A 360 8.47 7.74 -15.19
N LYS A 361 8.66 8.44 -16.30
CA LYS A 361 8.74 9.91 -16.30
C LYS A 361 7.42 10.54 -15.83
N HIS A 362 6.31 10.04 -16.33
CA HIS A 362 5.00 10.48 -15.88
C HIS A 362 4.80 10.23 -14.37
N TRP A 363 5.15 9.04 -13.87
CA TRP A 363 5.05 8.75 -12.44
C TRP A 363 5.97 9.61 -11.58
N THR A 364 7.15 9.98 -12.07
CA THR A 364 8.01 10.96 -11.40
C THR A 364 7.29 12.29 -11.21
N ASN A 365 6.64 12.79 -12.28
CA ASN A 365 5.86 14.02 -12.20
C ASN A 365 4.63 13.87 -11.29
N LEU A 366 3.98 12.70 -11.36
CA LEU A 366 2.82 12.41 -10.51
C LEU A 366 3.19 12.30 -9.02
N MET A 367 4.36 11.78 -8.69
CA MET A 367 4.87 11.78 -7.32
C MET A 367 5.04 13.21 -6.78
N LYS A 368 5.54 14.14 -7.59
CA LYS A 368 5.62 15.57 -7.22
C LYS A 368 4.23 16.16 -6.94
N LEU A 369 3.26 15.86 -7.80
CA LEU A 369 1.88 16.31 -7.61
C LEU A 369 1.26 15.70 -6.33
N ASN A 370 1.47 14.41 -6.09
CA ASN A 370 0.99 13.73 -4.90
C ASN A 370 1.60 14.33 -3.62
N ALA A 371 2.89 14.64 -3.64
CA ALA A 371 3.56 15.31 -2.54
C ALA A 371 2.97 16.71 -2.26
N LYS A 372 2.70 17.50 -3.32
CA LYS A 372 2.05 18.81 -3.21
C LYS A 372 0.68 18.75 -2.53
N TYR A 373 -0.13 17.75 -2.85
CA TYR A 373 -1.52 17.63 -2.38
C TYR A 373 -1.74 16.63 -1.24
N GLY A 374 -0.69 15.94 -0.79
CA GLY A 374 -0.78 14.93 0.26
C GLY A 374 -1.51 13.66 -0.19
N GLY A 375 -1.37 13.28 -1.47
CA GLY A 375 -1.99 12.09 -2.04
C GLY A 375 -1.04 10.93 -2.25
N TYR A 376 -1.50 9.91 -2.96
CA TYR A 376 -0.78 8.65 -3.16
C TYR A 376 -0.70 8.26 -4.64
N LEU A 377 0.43 7.72 -5.02
CA LEU A 377 0.58 6.86 -6.19
C LEU A 377 0.55 5.41 -5.71
N THR A 378 -0.44 4.65 -6.13
CA THR A 378 -0.50 3.21 -5.89
C THR A 378 -0.13 2.48 -7.16
N ILE A 379 0.78 1.51 -7.08
CA ILE A 379 1.20 0.68 -8.20
C ILE A 379 1.07 -0.77 -7.80
N SER A 380 0.30 -1.54 -8.54
CA SER A 380 0.24 -2.99 -8.36
C SER A 380 0.96 -3.74 -9.48
N PHE A 381 1.72 -4.75 -9.08
CA PHE A 381 2.59 -5.54 -9.95
C PHE A 381 2.04 -6.95 -10.09
N CYS A 382 1.99 -7.43 -11.33
CA CYS A 382 1.57 -8.77 -11.64
C CYS A 382 2.77 -9.72 -11.76
N GLY A 383 2.49 -11.03 -11.74
CA GLY A 383 3.49 -12.07 -11.80
C GLY A 383 4.31 -12.14 -13.11
N PRO A 384 5.08 -13.18 -13.35
CA PRO A 384 6.20 -13.19 -14.29
C PRO A 384 5.84 -12.93 -15.75
N HIS A 385 4.61 -13.18 -16.15
CA HIS A 385 4.19 -12.81 -17.50
C HIS A 385 4.12 -11.31 -17.71
N TRP A 386 3.89 -10.56 -16.65
CA TRP A 386 3.56 -9.15 -16.71
C TRP A 386 4.56 -8.27 -15.97
N GLY A 387 5.40 -8.83 -15.12
CA GLY A 387 6.16 -7.97 -14.25
C GLY A 387 7.46 -8.49 -13.65
N ALA A 388 7.89 -9.71 -13.97
CA ALA A 388 9.11 -10.24 -13.36
C ALA A 388 10.35 -9.39 -13.68
N SER A 389 10.39 -8.76 -14.84
CA SER A 389 11.47 -7.86 -15.25
C SER A 389 11.23 -6.39 -14.88
N LEU A 390 10.05 -6.05 -14.38
CA LEU A 390 9.62 -4.67 -14.15
C LEU A 390 8.99 -4.51 -12.77
N THR A 391 9.57 -5.15 -11.79
CA THR A 391 9.22 -4.98 -10.37
C THR A 391 9.67 -3.63 -9.84
N PRO A 392 9.24 -3.20 -8.66
CA PRO A 392 9.76 -1.97 -8.05
C PRO A 392 11.28 -1.91 -8.02
N VAL A 393 11.93 -3.02 -7.70
CA VAL A 393 13.40 -3.10 -7.65
C VAL A 393 14.02 -2.86 -9.03
N ALA A 394 13.46 -3.45 -10.07
CA ALA A 394 13.93 -3.25 -11.45
C ALA A 394 13.73 -1.80 -11.91
N MET A 395 12.59 -1.19 -11.59
CA MET A 395 12.29 0.20 -11.92
C MET A 395 13.31 1.16 -11.32
N PHE A 396 13.59 1.02 -10.03
CA PHE A 396 14.57 1.88 -9.34
C PHE A 396 15.97 1.72 -9.90
N LYS A 397 16.33 0.53 -10.39
CA LYS A 397 17.63 0.31 -11.06
C LYS A 397 17.69 0.93 -12.45
N ARG A 398 16.58 0.98 -13.16
CA ARG A 398 16.53 1.47 -14.55
C ARG A 398 16.37 2.98 -14.66
N ASP A 399 15.72 3.60 -13.70
CA ASP A 399 15.41 5.02 -13.70
C ASP A 399 15.82 5.68 -12.40
N ALA A 400 16.91 6.44 -12.46
CA ALA A 400 17.47 7.10 -11.28
C ALA A 400 16.61 8.28 -10.80
N GLU A 401 15.89 8.97 -11.71
CA GLU A 401 15.02 10.09 -11.37
C GLU A 401 13.78 9.58 -10.61
N PHE A 402 13.17 8.50 -11.12
CA PHE A 402 12.05 7.87 -10.41
C PHE A 402 12.49 7.32 -9.05
N ALA A 403 13.67 6.67 -8.98
CA ALA A 403 14.20 6.20 -7.71
C ALA A 403 14.43 7.34 -6.70
N ALA A 404 14.95 8.48 -7.18
CA ALA A 404 15.20 9.66 -6.36
C ALA A 404 13.91 10.24 -5.76
N ILE A 405 12.90 10.48 -6.60
CA ILE A 405 11.64 11.06 -6.12
C ILE A 405 10.89 10.11 -5.17
N CYS A 406 10.97 8.80 -5.38
CA CYS A 406 10.38 7.83 -4.45
C CYS A 406 11.08 7.82 -3.09
N ARG A 407 12.41 8.02 -3.06
CA ARG A 407 13.14 8.16 -1.79
C ARG A 407 12.91 9.51 -1.10
N GLU A 408 12.67 10.54 -1.88
CA GLU A 408 12.38 11.87 -1.35
C GLU A 408 10.97 11.91 -0.71
N HIS A 409 9.99 11.24 -1.33
CA HIS A 409 8.59 11.22 -0.90
C HIS A 409 8.03 9.79 -0.77
N PRO A 410 8.66 8.91 0.03
CA PRO A 410 8.23 7.53 0.14
C PRO A 410 6.81 7.39 0.68
N GLU A 411 6.38 8.32 1.55
CA GLU A 411 5.04 8.33 2.13
C GLU A 411 3.93 8.43 1.08
N ASN A 412 4.22 8.98 -0.09
CA ASN A 412 3.27 9.15 -1.19
C ASN A 412 3.22 7.95 -2.15
N LEU A 413 4.06 6.92 -1.95
CA LEU A 413 4.06 5.72 -2.78
C LEU A 413 3.54 4.50 -2.02
N ILE A 414 2.60 3.81 -2.65
CA ILE A 414 2.07 2.51 -2.24
C ILE A 414 2.45 1.48 -3.30
N VAL A 415 3.05 0.37 -2.88
CA VAL A 415 3.34 -0.76 -3.78
C VAL A 415 2.56 -1.99 -3.35
N CYS A 416 1.94 -2.66 -4.31
CA CYS A 416 1.16 -3.87 -4.05
C CYS A 416 1.60 -5.01 -4.96
N GLU A 417 1.70 -6.21 -4.39
CA GLU A 417 1.74 -7.42 -5.19
C GLU A 417 0.33 -7.84 -5.60
N LYS A 418 0.20 -8.48 -6.74
CA LYS A 418 -1.07 -8.94 -7.27
C LYS A 418 -1.19 -10.45 -7.30
N TYR A 419 -2.28 -10.97 -6.78
CA TYR A 419 -2.57 -12.39 -6.66
C TYR A 419 -3.23 -12.99 -7.92
N THR A 420 -2.79 -12.60 -9.11
CA THR A 420 -3.36 -13.14 -10.36
C THR A 420 -2.49 -14.13 -11.07
N SER A 421 -1.23 -14.27 -10.69
CA SER A 421 -0.31 -15.13 -11.42
C SER A 421 0.07 -16.37 -10.63
N THR A 422 0.10 -17.48 -11.33
CA THR A 422 0.57 -18.77 -10.80
C THR A 422 2.08 -18.82 -10.61
N TYR A 423 2.82 -17.99 -11.33
CA TYR A 423 4.27 -17.95 -11.30
C TYR A 423 4.78 -16.61 -10.80
N GLY A 424 5.79 -16.62 -9.95
CA GLY A 424 6.49 -15.43 -9.51
C GLY A 424 5.77 -14.59 -8.46
N PHE A 425 4.70 -15.11 -7.89
CA PHE A 425 4.00 -14.42 -6.81
C PHE A 425 4.96 -14.02 -5.67
N PHE A 426 5.74 -14.95 -5.17
CA PHE A 426 6.70 -14.67 -4.10
C PHE A 426 7.82 -13.71 -4.54
N ASP A 427 8.13 -13.68 -5.83
CA ASP A 427 9.13 -12.79 -6.38
C ASP A 427 8.65 -11.34 -6.33
N ILE A 428 7.38 -11.11 -6.68
CA ILE A 428 6.75 -9.79 -6.60
C ILE A 428 6.54 -9.38 -5.16
N GLU A 429 6.06 -10.28 -4.30
CA GLU A 429 5.94 -10.03 -2.86
C GLU A 429 7.27 -9.59 -2.27
N SER A 430 8.35 -10.32 -2.56
CA SER A 430 9.69 -10.00 -2.09
C SER A 430 10.17 -8.62 -2.57
N ALA A 431 9.89 -8.26 -3.81
CA ALA A 431 10.27 -6.97 -4.39
C ALA A 431 9.45 -5.81 -3.80
N CYS A 432 8.15 -5.97 -3.64
CA CYS A 432 7.28 -4.96 -3.01
C CYS A 432 7.63 -4.78 -1.52
N LEU A 433 7.83 -5.87 -0.80
CA LEU A 433 8.29 -5.86 0.59
C LEU A 433 9.65 -5.15 0.71
N GLY A 434 10.57 -5.42 -0.21
CA GLY A 434 11.87 -4.75 -0.27
C GLY A 434 11.77 -3.26 -0.56
N ALA A 435 10.89 -2.83 -1.46
CA ALA A 435 10.66 -1.42 -1.76
C ALA A 435 10.18 -0.65 -0.52
N TRP A 436 9.24 -1.23 0.23
CA TRP A 436 8.77 -0.65 1.47
C TRP A 436 9.86 -0.62 2.54
N LEU A 437 10.55 -1.74 2.78
CA LEU A 437 11.60 -1.82 3.81
C LEU A 437 12.80 -0.94 3.51
N SER A 438 13.15 -0.72 2.24
CA SER A 438 14.26 0.16 1.85
C SER A 438 13.90 1.65 1.82
N GLY A 439 12.64 2.00 2.07
CA GLY A 439 12.20 3.39 2.15
C GLY A 439 11.99 4.05 0.80
N TYR A 440 11.73 3.28 -0.26
CA TYR A 440 11.24 3.81 -1.54
C TYR A 440 9.72 3.94 -1.56
N ALA A 441 9.02 3.10 -0.80
CA ALA A 441 7.59 3.19 -0.60
C ALA A 441 7.25 3.34 0.88
N GLY A 442 6.27 4.17 1.19
CA GLY A 442 5.79 4.35 2.57
C GLY A 442 4.84 3.25 3.01
N GLN A 443 4.14 2.66 2.05
CA GLN A 443 3.15 1.62 2.31
C GLN A 443 3.35 0.44 1.37
N TYR A 444 2.93 -0.73 1.86
CA TYR A 444 3.01 -1.99 1.17
C TYR A 444 1.71 -2.77 1.37
N GLY A 445 1.27 -3.46 0.33
CA GLY A 445 0.04 -4.23 0.40
C GLY A 445 -0.10 -5.29 -0.67
N MET A 446 -1.25 -5.96 -0.65
CA MET A 446 -1.64 -6.93 -1.67
C MET A 446 -2.84 -6.43 -2.44
N ARG A 447 -2.83 -6.66 -3.74
CA ARG A 447 -4.00 -6.57 -4.59
C ARG A 447 -4.51 -7.98 -4.88
N PHE A 448 -5.78 -8.19 -4.59
CA PHE A 448 -6.48 -9.41 -4.96
C PHE A 448 -7.68 -9.09 -5.83
N ASP A 449 -7.74 -9.75 -6.96
CA ASP A 449 -8.89 -9.72 -7.84
C ASP A 449 -9.52 -11.10 -7.94
N GLU A 450 -10.59 -11.20 -8.71
CA GLU A 450 -11.28 -12.46 -8.93
C GLU A 450 -10.43 -13.50 -9.64
N CYS A 451 -9.49 -13.08 -10.50
CA CYS A 451 -8.73 -13.99 -11.37
C CYS A 451 -7.77 -14.91 -10.60
N GLY A 452 -7.11 -14.39 -9.57
CA GLY A 452 -6.10 -15.17 -8.84
C GLY A 452 -6.56 -15.62 -7.47
N TRP A 453 -7.09 -14.68 -6.73
CA TRP A 453 -7.51 -14.86 -5.36
C TRP A 453 -8.75 -15.74 -5.22
N ASN A 454 -9.65 -15.63 -6.18
CA ASN A 454 -10.97 -16.20 -6.15
C ASN A 454 -11.25 -17.13 -7.33
N ALA A 455 -10.24 -17.80 -7.83
CA ALA A 455 -10.36 -18.69 -9.00
C ALA A 455 -11.50 -19.73 -8.94
N ILE A 456 -12.07 -19.94 -7.77
CA ILE A 456 -13.15 -20.90 -7.54
C ILE A 456 -14.43 -20.51 -8.26
N TYR A 457 -14.71 -19.24 -8.43
CA TYR A 457 -16.00 -18.82 -8.96
C TYR A 457 -16.16 -18.99 -10.47
N TRP A 458 -15.08 -19.18 -11.21
CA TRP A 458 -15.13 -19.48 -12.64
C TRP A 458 -15.82 -20.80 -12.99
N ASN A 459 -16.15 -21.62 -12.02
CA ASN A 459 -16.74 -22.94 -12.22
C ASN A 459 -18.24 -22.93 -12.50
N GLY A 460 -18.87 -21.79 -12.76
CA GLY A 460 -20.25 -21.76 -13.25
C GLY A 460 -21.34 -21.88 -12.20
N ASP A 461 -21.09 -22.31 -11.00
CA ASP A 461 -22.07 -22.43 -9.90
C ASP A 461 -22.06 -21.20 -8.99
N GLU A 462 -23.05 -21.04 -8.13
CA GLU A 462 -23.06 -20.02 -7.07
C GLU A 462 -21.71 -20.00 -6.35
N LYS A 463 -21.02 -18.92 -6.49
CA LYS A 463 -19.60 -18.90 -6.37
C LYS A 463 -19.22 -18.05 -5.24
N PHE A 464 -18.31 -18.59 -4.58
CA PHE A 464 -17.85 -17.98 -3.43
C PHE A 464 -16.40 -17.77 -3.63
N PRO A 465 -16.11 -16.65 -4.20
CA PRO A 465 -14.79 -16.33 -4.64
C PRO A 465 -13.78 -16.36 -3.51
N VAL A 466 -14.16 -16.45 -2.27
CA VAL A 466 -13.33 -15.90 -1.25
C VAL A 466 -12.73 -16.89 -0.27
N ALA A 467 -13.15 -18.15 -0.32
CA ALA A 467 -12.61 -19.14 0.61
C ALA A 467 -11.09 -19.30 0.50
N ALA A 468 -10.59 -19.34 -0.73
CA ALA A 468 -9.15 -19.42 -0.95
C ALA A 468 -8.41 -18.12 -0.60
N GLY A 469 -9.02 -16.97 -0.85
CA GLY A 469 -8.42 -15.67 -0.61
C GLY A 469 -8.21 -15.32 0.86
N ALA A 470 -9.09 -15.76 1.73
CA ALA A 470 -8.98 -15.52 3.17
C ALA A 470 -7.77 -16.20 3.81
N ILE A 471 -7.33 -17.33 3.24
CA ILE A 471 -6.29 -18.18 3.84
C ILE A 471 -4.95 -17.46 3.95
N PRO A 472 -4.35 -16.93 2.88
CA PRO A 472 -3.07 -16.25 2.98
C PRO A 472 -3.20 -14.82 3.54
N ALA A 473 -4.38 -14.18 3.47
CA ALA A 473 -4.55 -12.81 3.92
C ALA A 473 -4.11 -12.59 5.36
N ILE A 474 -4.54 -13.45 6.27
CA ILE A 474 -4.19 -13.35 7.69
C ILE A 474 -2.68 -13.50 7.89
N GLU A 475 -2.05 -14.42 7.19
CA GLU A 475 -0.59 -14.60 7.24
C GLU A 475 0.15 -13.36 6.74
N HIS A 476 -0.25 -12.80 5.60
CA HIS A 476 0.40 -11.62 5.03
C HIS A 476 0.25 -10.41 5.93
N ILE A 477 -0.94 -10.16 6.48
CA ILE A 477 -1.14 -9.06 7.43
C ILE A 477 -0.24 -9.21 8.65
N MET A 478 -0.21 -10.40 9.25
CA MET A 478 0.48 -10.63 10.51
C MET A 478 2.00 -10.71 10.37
N PHE A 479 2.54 -11.06 9.19
CA PHE A 479 3.97 -11.39 9.07
C PHE A 479 4.75 -10.53 8.10
N THR A 480 4.12 -9.71 7.29
CA THR A 480 4.80 -8.89 6.29
C THR A 480 4.57 -7.39 6.43
N GLY A 481 3.75 -6.97 7.38
CA GLY A 481 3.52 -5.55 7.68
C GLY A 481 2.62 -4.83 6.68
N GLN A 482 1.81 -5.54 5.92
CA GLN A 482 0.90 -4.94 4.95
C GLN A 482 -0.17 -4.09 5.61
N THR A 483 -0.30 -2.85 5.16
CA THR A 483 -1.31 -1.89 5.63
C THR A 483 -2.41 -1.66 4.58
N ILE A 484 -2.20 -2.17 3.37
CA ILE A 484 -3.09 -1.99 2.23
C ILE A 484 -3.67 -3.33 1.81
N PHE A 485 -4.99 -3.33 1.60
CA PHE A 485 -5.70 -4.38 0.90
C PHE A 485 -6.36 -3.76 -0.32
N ASP A 486 -5.82 -4.03 -1.49
CA ASP A 486 -6.30 -3.55 -2.77
C ASP A 486 -7.21 -4.63 -3.40
N GLY A 487 -8.46 -4.56 -3.08
CA GLY A 487 -9.54 -5.47 -3.42
C GLY A 487 -10.63 -5.51 -2.32
N PRO A 488 -11.81 -6.00 -2.59
CA PRO A 488 -12.27 -6.71 -3.77
C PRO A 488 -12.61 -5.81 -4.96
N GLU A 489 -12.59 -6.41 -6.16
CA GLU A 489 -13.31 -5.85 -7.30
C GLU A 489 -14.81 -6.11 -7.07
N THR A 490 -15.59 -5.04 -6.91
CA THR A 490 -17.01 -5.15 -6.56
C THR A 490 -17.88 -5.45 -7.78
N ILE A 491 -17.55 -6.51 -8.50
CA ILE A 491 -18.23 -6.91 -9.72
C ILE A 491 -19.57 -7.56 -9.38
N PRO A 492 -20.68 -7.03 -9.92
CA PRO A 492 -21.99 -7.63 -9.77
C PRO A 492 -22.03 -9.08 -10.24
N GLU A 493 -22.83 -9.90 -9.58
CA GLU A 493 -22.95 -11.35 -9.81
C GLU A 493 -21.68 -12.17 -9.54
N GLN A 494 -20.61 -11.51 -9.06
CA GLN A 494 -19.39 -12.16 -8.65
C GLN A 494 -19.13 -12.02 -7.14
N VAL A 495 -19.10 -10.81 -6.64
CA VAL A 495 -18.90 -10.51 -5.20
C VAL A 495 -20.14 -9.93 -4.53
N CYS A 496 -21.04 -9.36 -5.33
CA CYS A 496 -22.32 -8.83 -4.86
C CYS A 496 -23.42 -9.16 -5.86
N LYS A 497 -24.64 -9.08 -5.38
CA LYS A 497 -25.83 -9.36 -6.18
C LYS A 497 -26.96 -8.42 -5.79
N GLU A 498 -27.95 -8.36 -6.65
CA GLU A 498 -29.18 -7.68 -6.34
C GLU A 498 -29.97 -8.47 -5.30
N GLY A 499 -30.32 -7.81 -4.21
CA GLY A 499 -31.16 -8.35 -3.17
C GLY A 499 -32.64 -8.40 -3.54
N SER A 500 -33.44 -8.85 -2.61
CA SER A 500 -34.89 -8.91 -2.78
C SER A 500 -35.51 -7.51 -2.89
N ALA A 501 -36.59 -7.39 -3.66
CA ALA A 501 -37.35 -6.16 -3.73
C ALA A 501 -37.98 -5.84 -2.37
N ILE A 502 -37.84 -4.58 -1.94
CA ILE A 502 -38.37 -4.07 -0.69
C ILE A 502 -39.32 -2.90 -0.93
N SER A 503 -40.31 -2.71 -0.04
CA SER A 503 -41.19 -1.56 -0.11
C SER A 503 -40.44 -0.27 0.24
N ALA A 504 -40.55 0.74 -0.61
CA ALA A 504 -40.05 2.10 -0.39
C ALA A 504 -41.13 3.10 0.06
N GLY A 505 -42.36 2.62 0.36
CA GLY A 505 -43.49 3.44 0.71
C GLY A 505 -44.25 3.96 -0.51
N ASP A 506 -45.45 4.45 -0.31
CA ASP A 506 -46.30 5.03 -1.34
C ASP A 506 -46.57 4.15 -2.58
N GLY A 507 -46.40 2.85 -2.41
CA GLY A 507 -46.52 1.87 -3.50
C GLY A 507 -45.26 1.74 -4.36
N TYR A 508 -44.18 2.42 -4.01
CA TYR A 508 -42.87 2.27 -4.64
C TYR A 508 -42.12 1.06 -4.08
N THR A 509 -41.26 0.52 -4.93
CA THR A 509 -40.39 -0.61 -4.65
C THR A 509 -38.97 -0.20 -4.99
N LYS A 510 -38.01 -0.67 -4.22
CA LYS A 510 -36.60 -0.60 -4.56
C LYS A 510 -35.91 -1.94 -4.35
N ARG A 511 -34.76 -2.10 -4.92
CA ARG A 511 -33.90 -3.23 -4.64
C ARG A 511 -32.56 -2.73 -4.11
N ASN A 512 -32.15 -3.27 -2.96
CA ASN A 512 -30.81 -3.04 -2.46
C ASN A 512 -29.84 -4.04 -3.09
N TRP A 513 -28.60 -3.71 -3.04
CA TRP A 513 -27.52 -4.64 -3.33
C TRP A 513 -27.02 -5.27 -2.03
N GLU A 514 -26.51 -6.47 -2.12
CA GLU A 514 -25.92 -7.20 -0.99
C GLU A 514 -24.68 -7.94 -1.44
N PHE A 515 -23.65 -7.96 -0.61
CA PHE A 515 -22.52 -8.86 -0.82
C PHE A 515 -22.98 -10.31 -0.70
N TYR A 516 -22.33 -11.22 -1.43
CA TYR A 516 -22.47 -12.62 -1.12
C TYR A 516 -22.04 -12.89 0.31
N PRO A 517 -22.74 -13.79 1.05
CA PRO A 517 -22.42 -14.04 2.46
C PRO A 517 -20.96 -14.40 2.72
N GLN A 518 -20.30 -15.04 1.78
CA GLN A 518 -18.90 -15.44 1.89
C GLN A 518 -17.96 -14.22 1.89
N LEU A 519 -18.14 -13.28 0.97
CA LEU A 519 -17.37 -12.05 0.99
C LEU A 519 -17.60 -11.26 2.29
N TYR A 520 -18.88 -11.11 2.66
CA TYR A 520 -19.24 -10.40 3.87
C TYR A 520 -18.62 -11.05 5.12
N ASN A 521 -18.79 -12.34 5.28
CA ASN A 521 -18.33 -13.08 6.46
C ASN A 521 -16.82 -13.28 6.51
N ILE A 522 -16.12 -13.25 5.37
CA ILE A 522 -14.67 -13.40 5.35
C ILE A 522 -13.98 -12.04 5.37
N ASN A 523 -14.09 -11.29 4.28
CA ASN A 523 -13.30 -10.07 4.13
C ASN A 523 -13.68 -9.01 5.17
N MET A 524 -14.98 -8.77 5.37
CA MET A 524 -15.44 -7.78 6.35
C MET A 524 -15.10 -8.21 7.78
N ASP A 525 -15.13 -9.51 8.07
CA ASP A 525 -14.80 -9.99 9.40
C ASP A 525 -13.28 -9.96 9.66
N ILE A 526 -12.45 -10.29 8.67
CA ILE A 526 -11.00 -10.11 8.76
C ILE A 526 -10.66 -8.63 9.01
N TYR A 527 -11.31 -7.70 8.32
CA TYR A 527 -11.10 -6.27 8.55
C TYR A 527 -11.43 -5.86 9.98
N ARG A 528 -12.53 -6.35 10.54
CA ARG A 528 -12.86 -6.13 11.97
C ARG A 528 -11.81 -6.70 12.91
N LYS A 529 -11.25 -7.86 12.56
CA LYS A 529 -10.20 -8.51 13.36
C LYS A 529 -8.85 -7.78 13.28
N VAL A 530 -8.60 -7.07 12.20
CA VAL A 530 -7.48 -6.11 12.11
C VAL A 530 -7.74 -4.92 13.03
N LEU A 531 -8.95 -4.36 12.98
CA LEU A 531 -9.31 -3.18 13.77
C LEU A 531 -9.38 -3.45 15.28
N ASP A 532 -9.71 -4.65 15.71
CA ASP A 532 -9.73 -5.04 17.13
C ASP A 532 -8.38 -5.56 17.65
N GLY A 533 -7.37 -5.67 16.76
CA GLY A 533 -6.02 -6.11 17.09
C GLY A 533 -5.86 -7.61 17.22
N THR A 534 -6.87 -8.41 16.92
CA THR A 534 -6.75 -9.89 16.86
C THR A 534 -5.75 -10.26 15.77
N ILE A 535 -5.84 -9.63 14.60
CA ILE A 535 -4.89 -9.74 13.50
C ILE A 535 -4.05 -8.46 13.53
N ARG A 536 -2.87 -8.52 14.13
CA ARG A 536 -1.99 -7.37 14.29
C ARG A 536 -1.05 -7.22 13.08
N ILE A 537 -1.01 -6.04 12.50
CA ILE A 537 -0.04 -5.69 11.46
C ILE A 537 1.32 -5.45 12.13
N MET A 538 2.37 -6.10 11.64
CA MET A 538 3.73 -5.91 12.14
C MET A 538 4.27 -4.54 11.75
N SER A 539 5.04 -3.95 12.66
CA SER A 539 5.86 -2.79 12.35
C SER A 539 7.03 -3.17 11.41
N ARG A 540 7.58 -2.18 10.73
CA ARG A 540 8.73 -2.34 9.84
C ARG A 540 9.92 -3.02 10.53
N GLN A 541 10.24 -2.62 11.76
CA GLN A 541 11.34 -3.20 12.51
C GLN A 541 11.08 -4.67 12.88
N GLU A 542 9.86 -5.00 13.27
CA GLU A 542 9.50 -6.40 13.56
C GLU A 542 9.64 -7.31 12.33
N VAL A 543 9.30 -6.80 11.14
CA VAL A 543 9.50 -7.55 9.89
C VAL A 543 10.99 -7.78 9.63
N ILE A 544 11.84 -6.75 9.81
CA ILE A 544 13.30 -6.86 9.66
C ILE A 544 13.86 -7.92 10.62
N ASP A 545 13.49 -7.85 11.89
CA ASP A 545 13.99 -8.76 12.93
C ASP A 545 13.53 -10.21 12.68
N ARG A 546 12.30 -10.38 12.17
CA ARG A 546 11.76 -11.69 11.85
C ARG A 546 12.39 -12.32 10.61
N THR A 547 12.60 -11.55 9.57
CA THR A 547 13.13 -12.05 8.28
C THR A 547 14.60 -12.35 8.34
N LYS A 548 15.40 -11.62 9.10
CA LYS A 548 16.86 -11.80 9.31
C LYS A 548 17.72 -11.68 8.06
N TYR A 549 17.20 -12.01 6.90
CA TYR A 549 17.88 -12.02 5.60
C TYR A 549 17.30 -10.96 4.69
N VAL A 550 18.17 -10.34 3.91
CA VAL A 550 17.79 -9.47 2.79
C VAL A 550 18.55 -9.87 1.54
N ILE A 551 17.88 -9.86 0.41
CA ILE A 551 18.48 -10.08 -0.91
C ILE A 551 18.80 -8.72 -1.49
N VAL A 552 20.07 -8.47 -1.76
CA VAL A 552 20.55 -7.28 -2.44
C VAL A 552 20.63 -7.56 -3.94
N ASN A 553 19.86 -6.86 -4.73
CA ASN A 553 19.87 -7.02 -6.18
C ASN A 553 21.09 -6.31 -6.79
N ASP A 554 22.15 -7.06 -7.03
CA ASP A 554 23.41 -6.64 -7.66
C ASP A 554 23.44 -6.88 -9.18
N ILE A 555 22.35 -7.39 -9.76
CA ILE A 555 22.28 -7.69 -11.19
C ILE A 555 21.94 -6.41 -11.96
N THR A 556 22.71 -6.14 -13.00
CA THR A 556 22.42 -5.04 -13.91
C THR A 556 21.28 -5.42 -14.87
N PRO A 557 20.20 -4.66 -14.95
CA PRO A 557 19.14 -4.92 -15.93
C PRO A 557 19.64 -4.69 -17.35
N ASN A 558 19.17 -5.53 -18.30
CA ASN A 558 19.47 -5.36 -19.72
C ASN A 558 18.33 -4.64 -20.40
N ASN A 559 17.70 -4.00 -20.71
CA ASN A 559 16.64 -3.21 -21.35
C ASN A 559 15.69 -4.05 -22.25
N THR A 560 15.54 -5.34 -22.01
CA THR A 560 14.57 -6.16 -22.73
C THR A 560 13.36 -6.48 -21.87
N ALA A 561 12.20 -6.69 -22.47
CA ALA A 561 10.99 -7.07 -21.75
C ALA A 561 11.12 -8.41 -21.01
N SER A 562 11.97 -9.29 -21.55
CA SER A 562 12.28 -10.59 -20.93
C SER A 562 13.42 -10.54 -19.90
N ASP A 563 14.01 -9.37 -19.69
CA ASP A 563 15.08 -9.21 -18.72
C ASP A 563 14.50 -9.31 -17.31
N PRO A 564 14.92 -10.27 -16.50
CA PRO A 564 14.56 -10.31 -15.10
C PRO A 564 15.28 -9.21 -14.34
N GLY A 565 15.11 -7.96 -14.66
CA GLY A 565 15.76 -6.76 -14.07
C GLY A 565 16.14 -6.88 -12.59
N TYR A 566 15.67 -7.90 -11.97
CA TYR A 566 16.21 -8.57 -10.80
C TYR A 566 16.14 -10.07 -11.03
N LEU A 567 17.00 -10.83 -10.39
CA LEU A 567 16.88 -12.29 -10.39
C LEU A 567 15.72 -12.64 -9.46
N ALA A 568 14.69 -13.21 -10.03
CA ALA A 568 13.57 -13.71 -9.26
C ALA A 568 14.08 -14.71 -8.21
N PRO A 569 13.74 -14.55 -6.94
CA PRO A 569 14.11 -15.53 -5.93
C PRO A 569 13.38 -16.87 -6.08
N LYS A 570 12.89 -17.18 -7.26
CA LYS A 570 12.23 -18.44 -7.61
C LYS A 570 13.04 -19.65 -7.17
N THR A 571 14.33 -19.64 -7.45
CA THR A 571 15.24 -20.70 -7.01
C THR A 571 15.45 -20.70 -5.49
N LEU A 572 15.30 -19.55 -4.84
CA LEU A 572 15.35 -19.48 -3.38
C LEU A 572 14.15 -20.17 -2.74
N TYR A 573 12.98 -19.96 -3.27
CA TYR A 573 11.74 -20.45 -2.68
C TYR A 573 11.46 -21.92 -2.99
N ASP A 574 12.10 -22.47 -4.02
CA ASP A 574 11.93 -23.87 -4.37
C ASP A 574 12.36 -24.80 -3.21
N GLY A 575 11.44 -25.66 -2.80
CA GLY A 575 11.66 -26.61 -1.72
C GLY A 575 11.67 -26.05 -0.30
N LEU A 576 11.55 -24.72 -0.14
CA LEU A 576 11.44 -24.11 1.18
C LEU A 576 10.00 -23.98 1.65
N TYR A 577 9.16 -23.26 0.90
CA TYR A 577 7.78 -23.02 1.34
C TYR A 577 6.72 -22.96 0.24
N LYS A 578 7.05 -23.31 -0.99
CA LYS A 578 6.03 -23.54 -2.02
C LYS A 578 5.23 -24.80 -1.74
N LEU A 579 4.01 -24.87 -2.25
CA LEU A 579 3.23 -26.09 -2.27
C LEU A 579 3.94 -27.18 -3.09
N ASP A 580 3.54 -28.43 -2.87
CA ASP A 580 4.08 -29.57 -3.59
C ASP A 580 3.85 -29.39 -5.10
N GLU A 581 4.79 -29.88 -5.91
CA GLU A 581 4.80 -29.72 -7.37
C GLU A 581 3.60 -30.37 -8.07
N ASP A 582 3.00 -31.36 -7.44
CA ASP A 582 1.81 -32.02 -7.97
C ASP A 582 0.57 -31.12 -7.95
N GLY A 583 0.60 -29.99 -7.20
CA GLY A 583 -0.38 -28.93 -7.24
C GLY A 583 -1.84 -29.37 -7.17
N THR A 584 -2.07 -30.59 -6.65
CA THR A 584 -3.31 -31.32 -6.80
C THR A 584 -4.56 -30.60 -6.32
N ASN A 585 -4.39 -29.62 -5.45
CA ASN A 585 -5.54 -28.91 -4.89
C ASN A 585 -5.75 -27.54 -5.50
N TYR A 586 -4.69 -26.98 -6.08
CA TYR A 586 -4.74 -25.67 -6.64
C TYR A 586 -3.72 -25.55 -7.75
N GLU A 587 -4.13 -25.62 -8.97
CA GLU A 587 -3.25 -25.40 -10.12
C GLU A 587 -2.51 -24.06 -10.07
N GLN A 588 -3.06 -23.12 -9.33
CA GLN A 588 -2.62 -21.73 -9.29
C GLN A 588 -1.98 -21.31 -7.96
N ARG A 589 -1.64 -22.23 -7.09
CA ARG A 589 -1.45 -21.93 -5.66
C ARG A 589 -0.02 -21.80 -5.23
N LEU A 590 0.77 -21.28 -6.11
CA LEU A 590 2.14 -20.89 -5.79
C LEU A 590 2.20 -19.75 -4.76
N TYR A 591 1.09 -19.10 -4.46
CA TYR A 591 0.98 -18.10 -3.39
C TYR A 591 0.65 -18.69 -1.99
N PHE A 592 0.39 -19.97 -1.89
CA PHE A 592 0.35 -20.65 -0.60
C PHE A 592 1.72 -21.20 -0.23
N LYS A 593 2.16 -20.84 0.95
CA LYS A 593 3.43 -21.33 1.48
C LYS A 593 3.26 -22.73 2.06
N LYS A 594 4.27 -23.56 1.90
CA LYS A 594 4.28 -24.93 2.44
C LYS A 594 4.42 -24.97 3.94
N THR A 595 5.13 -24.00 4.51
CA THR A 595 5.42 -23.87 5.93
C THR A 595 5.62 -22.43 6.32
N GLY A 596 5.20 -22.06 7.55
CA GLY A 596 5.50 -20.75 8.16
C GLY A 596 6.88 -20.65 8.80
N ARG A 597 7.70 -21.68 8.70
CA ARG A 597 9.07 -21.70 9.22
C ARG A 597 9.95 -20.62 8.61
N TYR A 598 9.81 -20.42 7.29
CA TYR A 598 10.62 -19.46 6.55
C TYR A 598 9.81 -18.20 6.25
N PRO A 599 10.30 -17.00 6.62
CA PRO A 599 9.64 -15.75 6.27
C PRO A 599 9.82 -15.44 4.78
N THR A 600 8.94 -14.59 4.23
CA THR A 600 9.19 -13.94 2.95
C THR A 600 10.43 -13.05 3.07
N LEU A 601 11.39 -13.21 2.15
CA LEU A 601 12.63 -12.45 2.16
C LEU A 601 12.51 -11.22 1.26
N PRO A 602 12.80 -10.01 1.76
CA PRO A 602 12.77 -8.81 0.94
C PRO A 602 13.93 -8.78 -0.06
N VAL A 603 13.63 -8.28 -1.28
CA VAL A 603 14.64 -7.96 -2.29
C VAL A 603 14.77 -6.43 -2.37
N VAL A 604 15.95 -5.90 -2.09
CA VAL A 604 16.22 -4.46 -2.09
C VAL A 604 17.07 -4.04 -3.29
N TYR A 605 16.96 -2.76 -3.63
CA TYR A 605 17.71 -2.14 -4.71
C TYR A 605 19.08 -1.67 -4.25
N GLY A 606 20.12 -2.13 -4.95
CA GLY A 606 21.47 -1.61 -4.82
C GLY A 606 22.26 -2.07 -3.57
N PHE A 607 23.57 -1.87 -3.62
CA PHE A 607 24.47 -2.21 -2.53
C PHE A 607 24.53 -1.15 -1.43
N ALA A 608 24.15 0.08 -1.78
CA ALA A 608 24.25 1.23 -0.90
C ALA A 608 22.98 1.49 -0.10
N ASP A 609 22.00 0.62 -0.16
CA ASP A 609 20.80 0.74 0.65
C ASP A 609 21.16 0.44 2.10
N ASP A 610 21.18 1.48 2.92
CA ASP A 610 21.50 1.40 4.35
C ASP A 610 20.62 0.39 5.08
N ILE A 611 19.37 0.20 4.58
CA ILE A 611 18.44 -0.79 5.13
C ILE A 611 19.00 -2.21 5.08
N ALA A 612 19.76 -2.56 4.05
CA ALA A 612 20.37 -3.89 3.97
C ALA A 612 21.30 -4.17 5.15
N ASN A 613 21.87 -3.12 5.74
CA ASN A 613 22.72 -3.22 6.93
C ASN A 613 21.93 -3.49 8.22
N SER A 614 20.63 -3.24 8.21
CA SER A 614 19.73 -3.52 9.35
C SER A 614 19.39 -4.99 9.49
N PHE A 615 19.65 -5.79 8.44
CA PHE A 615 19.42 -7.23 8.47
C PHE A 615 20.64 -7.98 8.98
N LYS A 616 20.40 -9.06 9.68
CA LYS A 616 21.47 -9.91 10.20
C LYS A 616 22.35 -10.49 9.10
N TYR A 617 21.75 -10.84 7.97
CA TYR A 617 22.43 -11.47 6.83
C TYR A 617 22.04 -10.81 5.52
N LYS A 618 23.04 -10.64 4.64
CA LYS A 618 22.87 -10.16 3.27
C LYS A 618 23.20 -11.26 2.28
N ILE A 619 22.41 -11.37 1.23
CA ILE A 619 22.64 -12.27 0.11
C ILE A 619 22.59 -11.45 -1.17
N ASN A 620 23.64 -11.48 -1.97
CA ASN A 620 23.64 -10.86 -3.29
C ASN A 620 22.83 -11.74 -4.27
N ALA A 621 21.97 -11.14 -5.07
CA ALA A 621 21.14 -11.85 -6.02
C ALA A 621 21.97 -12.69 -7.02
N SER A 622 23.15 -12.20 -7.42
CA SER A 622 24.09 -12.93 -8.27
C SER A 622 24.58 -14.27 -7.68
N GLN A 623 24.49 -14.43 -6.37
CA GLN A 623 24.90 -15.68 -5.69
C GLN A 623 23.90 -16.82 -5.89
N TYR A 624 22.67 -16.55 -6.33
CA TYR A 624 21.64 -17.58 -6.56
C TYR A 624 21.98 -18.55 -7.68
N ASN A 625 22.72 -18.11 -8.66
CA ASN A 625 23.12 -18.96 -9.79
C ASN A 625 24.20 -20.01 -9.42
N GLY A 626 24.63 -20.04 -8.18
CA GLY A 626 25.63 -20.93 -7.67
C GLY A 626 25.22 -21.55 -6.35
N THR A 627 25.80 -21.04 -5.25
CA THR A 627 25.65 -21.62 -3.91
C THR A 627 24.21 -21.68 -3.41
N TYR A 628 23.39 -20.67 -3.70
CA TYR A 628 22.01 -20.58 -3.21
C TYR A 628 20.97 -21.20 -4.16
N GLY A 629 21.37 -21.59 -5.37
CA GLY A 629 20.49 -22.31 -6.29
C GLY A 629 20.22 -23.76 -5.89
N ASP A 630 21.10 -24.37 -5.07
CA ASP A 630 20.92 -25.75 -4.62
C ASP A 630 19.92 -25.83 -3.46
N VAL A 631 18.84 -26.59 -3.65
CA VAL A 631 17.78 -26.75 -2.65
C VAL A 631 18.29 -27.26 -1.31
N LYS A 632 19.20 -28.27 -1.32
CA LYS A 632 19.72 -28.84 -0.08
C LYS A 632 20.61 -27.87 0.67
N LEU A 633 21.42 -27.11 -0.05
CA LEU A 633 22.32 -26.12 0.55
C LEU A 633 21.51 -25.00 1.21
N LYS A 634 20.53 -24.41 0.49
CA LYS A 634 19.70 -23.36 1.08
C LYS A 634 18.86 -23.87 2.23
N GLN A 635 18.33 -25.08 2.18
CA GLN A 635 17.64 -25.69 3.32
C GLN A 635 18.56 -25.82 4.53
N SER A 636 19.83 -26.22 4.34
CA SER A 636 20.76 -26.33 5.46
C SER A 636 21.08 -24.99 6.10
N ILE A 637 21.21 -23.93 5.30
CA ILE A 637 21.47 -22.55 5.76
C ILE A 637 20.26 -22.02 6.52
N PHE A 638 19.07 -22.07 5.92
CA PHE A 638 17.87 -21.51 6.52
C PHE A 638 17.37 -22.32 7.72
N ASN A 639 17.56 -23.64 7.72
CA ASN A 639 17.22 -24.49 8.87
C ASN A 639 18.03 -24.15 10.13
N ARG A 640 19.28 -23.71 9.95
CA ARG A 640 20.11 -23.24 11.07
C ARG A 640 19.52 -21.98 11.72
N ASP A 641 19.05 -21.04 10.92
CA ASP A 641 18.63 -19.73 11.38
C ASP A 641 17.12 -19.63 11.65
N PHE A 642 16.34 -20.55 11.10
CA PHE A 642 14.91 -20.70 11.32
C PHE A 642 14.62 -22.10 11.86
N PRO A 643 14.75 -22.31 13.16
CA PRO A 643 14.48 -23.60 13.78
C PRO A 643 13.02 -24.03 13.59
N GLU A 644 12.77 -25.32 13.60
CA GLU A 644 11.43 -25.87 13.56
C GLU A 644 10.71 -25.61 14.89
N GLU A 645 9.55 -24.97 14.83
CA GLU A 645 8.77 -24.61 16.01
C GLU A 645 7.51 -25.47 16.18
N TYR A 646 7.22 -26.31 15.21
CA TYR A 646 6.08 -27.25 15.23
C TYR A 646 6.37 -28.46 14.34
N THR A 647 5.57 -29.51 14.46
CA THR A 647 5.62 -30.69 13.59
C THR A 647 4.26 -30.92 12.91
N GLY A 648 4.28 -31.56 11.75
CA GLY A 648 3.07 -31.85 10.98
C GLY A 648 3.13 -31.30 9.55
N ASN A 649 2.01 -31.36 8.86
CA ASN A 649 1.88 -30.96 7.47
C ASN A 649 0.89 -29.80 7.25
N LEU A 650 0.31 -29.27 8.31
CA LEU A 650 -0.45 -28.04 8.28
C LEU A 650 0.52 -26.86 8.21
N TYR A 651 0.23 -25.83 7.41
CA TYR A 651 0.97 -24.59 7.53
C TYR A 651 0.78 -24.00 8.94
N ALA A 652 1.85 -23.65 9.59
CA ALA A 652 1.83 -22.85 10.80
C ALA A 652 3.05 -21.94 10.85
N GLY A 653 2.86 -20.71 11.27
CA GLY A 653 3.92 -19.71 11.45
C GLY A 653 3.68 -18.93 12.73
N ARG A 654 4.76 -18.48 13.38
CA ARG A 654 4.71 -17.75 14.65
C ARG A 654 5.44 -16.42 14.60
N HIS A 655 4.88 -15.43 15.25
CA HIS A 655 5.59 -14.24 15.70
C HIS A 655 5.20 -13.96 17.14
N GLU A 656 6.19 -13.90 18.04
CA GLU A 656 5.99 -13.77 19.48
C GLU A 656 5.00 -14.82 20.03
N ASN A 657 3.87 -14.36 20.60
CA ASN A 657 2.82 -15.23 21.14
C ASN A 657 1.67 -15.49 20.17
N ALA A 658 1.79 -15.03 18.92
CA ALA A 658 0.76 -15.16 17.89
C ALA A 658 1.16 -16.18 16.82
N TRP A 659 0.20 -17.05 16.46
CA TRP A 659 0.32 -18.00 15.38
C TRP A 659 -0.70 -17.73 14.29
N VAL A 660 -0.32 -18.02 13.04
CA VAL A 660 -1.24 -18.24 11.93
C VAL A 660 -1.12 -19.69 11.51
N ALA A 661 -2.23 -20.38 11.39
CA ALA A 661 -2.27 -21.74 10.87
C ALA A 661 -3.36 -21.86 9.81
N TYR A 662 -3.07 -22.55 8.68
CA TYR A 662 -4.08 -22.75 7.65
C TYR A 662 -3.90 -24.06 6.87
N ASN A 663 -5.00 -24.54 6.30
CA ASN A 663 -5.03 -25.67 5.39
C ASN A 663 -5.47 -25.26 3.99
N ALA A 664 -4.52 -25.25 3.05
CA ALA A 664 -4.79 -25.00 1.63
C ALA A 664 -5.17 -26.27 0.83
N TYR A 665 -5.19 -27.42 1.46
CA TYR A 665 -5.42 -28.72 0.82
C TYR A 665 -6.84 -29.23 1.05
N SER A 666 -7.25 -30.20 0.23
CA SER A 666 -8.57 -30.85 0.35
C SER A 666 -8.66 -31.81 1.53
N GLU A 667 -7.53 -32.44 1.91
CA GLU A 667 -7.48 -33.33 3.04
C GLU A 667 -7.25 -32.58 4.34
N VAL A 668 -7.65 -33.18 5.44
CA VAL A 668 -7.33 -32.68 6.78
C VAL A 668 -5.82 -32.67 6.98
N ARG A 669 -5.29 -31.52 7.39
CA ARG A 669 -3.89 -31.35 7.72
C ARG A 669 -3.72 -31.07 9.21
N ASN A 670 -2.56 -31.51 9.73
CA ASN A 670 -2.32 -31.50 11.17
C ASN A 670 -1.05 -30.73 11.52
N ALA A 671 -1.07 -30.06 12.67
CA ALA A 671 0.10 -29.50 13.31
C ALA A 671 0.11 -29.81 14.81
N ALA A 672 1.28 -30.16 15.35
CA ALA A 672 1.52 -30.21 16.78
C ALA A 672 2.47 -29.09 17.16
N ILE A 673 1.98 -28.16 17.96
CA ILE A 673 2.64 -26.88 18.28
C ILE A 673 2.95 -26.85 19.78
N PRO A 674 4.22 -26.98 20.19
CA PRO A 674 4.62 -26.78 21.58
C PRO A 674 4.32 -25.34 22.04
N PHE A 675 3.69 -25.16 23.17
CA PHE A 675 3.48 -23.85 23.74
C PHE A 675 4.80 -23.26 24.25
N LYS A 676 4.94 -21.96 24.04
CA LYS A 676 6.07 -21.19 24.53
C LYS A 676 5.70 -20.28 25.70
N TYR A 677 4.44 -19.84 25.72
CA TYR A 677 3.96 -18.83 26.66
C TYR A 677 2.84 -19.36 27.58
N ASN A 678 2.22 -20.48 27.23
CA ASN A 678 1.13 -21.08 28.01
C ASN A 678 1.66 -22.05 29.08
N THR A 679 0.89 -22.28 30.15
CA THR A 679 1.21 -23.25 31.19
C THR A 679 0.96 -24.68 30.76
N CYS A 680 0.16 -24.91 29.72
CA CYS A 680 -0.03 -26.22 29.09
C CYS A 680 1.18 -26.58 28.22
N GLU A 681 1.25 -27.83 27.75
CA GLU A 681 2.44 -28.34 27.04
C GLU A 681 2.44 -27.97 25.55
N LYS A 682 1.34 -28.26 24.87
CA LYS A 682 1.19 -28.07 23.42
C LYS A 682 -0.26 -27.98 23.00
N MET A 683 -0.48 -27.49 21.80
CA MET A 683 -1.75 -27.67 21.07
C MET A 683 -1.53 -28.58 19.85
N GLU A 684 -2.56 -29.35 19.49
CA GLU A 684 -2.64 -30.04 18.21
C GLU A 684 -3.85 -29.53 17.44
N LEU A 685 -3.62 -29.21 16.16
CA LEU A 685 -4.61 -28.70 15.23
C LEU A 685 -4.85 -29.76 14.16
N ALA A 686 -6.10 -30.04 13.85
CA ALA A 686 -6.49 -30.82 12.68
C ALA A 686 -7.51 -30.00 11.90
N PHE A 687 -7.08 -29.37 10.83
CA PHE A 687 -7.88 -28.42 10.05
C PHE A 687 -8.41 -29.03 8.78
N ALA A 688 -9.71 -28.84 8.55
CA ALA A 688 -10.37 -29.17 7.30
C ALA A 688 -9.93 -28.25 6.16
N LYS A 689 -10.37 -28.54 4.96
CA LYS A 689 -10.13 -27.71 3.76
C LYS A 689 -10.51 -26.25 4.03
N TYR A 690 -9.60 -25.35 3.74
CA TYR A 690 -9.77 -23.88 3.85
C TYR A 690 -9.96 -23.32 5.25
N SER A 691 -9.74 -24.10 6.29
CA SER A 691 -9.69 -23.56 7.64
C SER A 691 -8.44 -22.74 7.85
N VAL A 692 -8.58 -21.58 8.47
CA VAL A 692 -7.49 -20.70 8.87
C VAL A 692 -7.76 -20.12 10.27
N ALA A 693 -6.71 -19.98 11.05
CA ALA A 693 -6.81 -19.41 12.38
C ALA A 693 -5.68 -18.42 12.68
N ALA A 694 -6.06 -17.32 13.34
CA ALA A 694 -5.12 -16.51 14.11
C ALA A 694 -5.25 -16.95 15.59
N ILE A 695 -4.12 -17.35 16.18
CA ILE A 695 -4.08 -17.96 17.50
C ILE A 695 -3.14 -17.16 18.39
N LYS A 696 -3.54 -16.85 19.62
CA LYS A 696 -2.67 -16.20 20.61
C LYS A 696 -2.52 -17.04 21.85
N GLU A 697 -1.26 -17.24 22.25
CA GLU A 697 -0.88 -17.89 23.48
C GLU A 697 -0.73 -16.87 24.59
N TYR A 698 -1.38 -17.13 25.72
CA TYR A 698 -1.16 -16.41 26.98
C TYR A 698 -0.86 -17.45 28.04
N SER A 699 -0.31 -17.04 29.18
CA SER A 699 0.07 -17.99 30.24
C SER A 699 -1.11 -18.84 30.75
N ASN A 700 -2.29 -18.27 30.80
CA ASN A 700 -3.49 -18.89 31.35
C ASN A 700 -4.64 -19.10 30.37
N LYS A 701 -4.45 -18.74 29.09
CA LYS A 701 -5.47 -18.92 28.07
C LYS A 701 -4.85 -19.05 26.67
N VAL A 702 -5.62 -19.60 25.77
CA VAL A 702 -5.37 -19.58 24.33
C VAL A 702 -6.61 -19.03 23.64
N THR A 703 -6.43 -18.09 22.74
CA THR A 703 -7.51 -17.54 21.94
C THR A 703 -7.37 -17.93 20.48
N PHE A 704 -8.47 -18.21 19.82
CA PHE A 704 -8.54 -18.55 18.42
C PHE A 704 -9.56 -17.64 17.74
N TYR A 705 -9.15 -16.99 16.68
CA TYR A 705 -10.03 -16.56 15.62
C TYR A 705 -9.91 -17.61 14.53
N LEU A 706 -10.93 -18.43 14.38
CA LEU A 706 -10.97 -19.55 13.44
C LEU A 706 -12.04 -19.28 12.40
N THR A 707 -11.70 -19.38 11.12
CA THR A 707 -12.68 -19.25 10.04
C THR A 707 -12.56 -20.38 9.04
N ASN A 708 -13.70 -20.81 8.50
CA ASN A 708 -13.79 -21.79 7.45
C ASN A 708 -15.03 -21.50 6.60
N TYR A 709 -14.79 -21.13 5.33
CA TYR A 709 -15.87 -20.93 4.38
C TYR A 709 -15.73 -21.91 3.24
N ASN A 710 -16.48 -23.00 3.32
CA ASN A 710 -16.60 -23.94 2.23
C ASN A 710 -17.62 -23.45 1.21
N GLU A 711 -17.42 -23.84 -0.04
CA GLU A 711 -18.39 -23.65 -1.11
C GLU A 711 -19.77 -24.17 -0.69
N LYS A 712 -20.84 -23.48 -1.09
CA LYS A 712 -22.24 -23.89 -0.83
C LYS A 712 -22.63 -23.95 0.66
N GLY A 713 -21.88 -23.33 1.55
CA GLY A 713 -22.19 -23.25 2.97
C GLY A 713 -22.12 -24.59 3.72
N VAL A 714 -21.41 -25.58 3.18
CA VAL A 714 -21.23 -26.88 3.84
C VAL A 714 -20.36 -26.72 5.07
N LYS A 715 -20.87 -27.11 6.22
CA LYS A 715 -20.12 -27.11 7.48
C LYS A 715 -18.97 -28.10 7.42
N GLN A 716 -17.84 -27.68 7.94
CA GLN A 716 -16.63 -28.49 8.08
C GLN A 716 -16.32 -28.71 9.56
N THR A 717 -15.45 -29.67 9.84
CA THR A 717 -15.05 -30.03 11.19
C THR A 717 -13.57 -29.79 11.38
N ASP A 718 -13.25 -28.89 12.29
CA ASP A 718 -11.89 -28.66 12.78
C ASP A 718 -11.75 -29.23 14.20
N VAL A 719 -10.60 -29.81 14.52
CA VAL A 719 -10.34 -30.36 15.84
C VAL A 719 -9.12 -29.68 16.45
N ILE A 720 -9.28 -29.20 17.66
CA ILE A 720 -8.23 -28.54 18.45
C ILE A 720 -8.06 -29.32 19.77
N LYS A 721 -6.81 -29.71 20.08
CA LYS A 721 -6.48 -30.37 21.34
C LYS A 721 -5.44 -29.55 22.09
N ILE A 722 -5.62 -29.43 23.40
CA ILE A 722 -4.65 -28.80 24.30
C ILE A 722 -4.20 -29.86 25.32
N TYR A 723 -2.90 -30.07 25.41
CA TYR A 723 -2.25 -31.06 26.24
C TYR A 723 -1.62 -30.44 27.50
N GLY A 724 -1.59 -31.19 28.58
CA GLY A 724 -0.94 -30.79 29.84
C GLY A 724 -1.83 -29.95 30.76
N SER A 725 -3.13 -29.92 30.51
CA SER A 725 -4.06 -29.22 31.38
C SER A 725 -4.28 -30.00 32.68
N THR A 726 -4.11 -29.35 33.84
CA THR A 726 -4.27 -29.96 35.17
C THR A 726 -5.73 -30.14 35.59
N GLY A 727 -6.66 -29.52 34.86
CA GLY A 727 -8.10 -29.63 35.04
C GLY A 727 -8.80 -29.33 33.72
N LYS A 728 -10.10 -29.63 33.62
CA LYS A 728 -10.86 -29.29 32.39
C LYS A 728 -10.82 -27.76 32.20
N PRO A 729 -10.24 -27.26 31.06
CA PRO A 729 -10.30 -25.87 30.72
C PRO A 729 -11.75 -25.38 30.57
N GLN A 730 -11.92 -24.07 30.76
CA GLN A 730 -13.20 -23.41 30.49
C GLN A 730 -13.16 -22.77 29.11
N MET A 731 -14.05 -23.16 28.24
CA MET A 731 -14.17 -22.60 26.90
C MET A 731 -15.38 -21.67 26.81
N THR A 732 -15.19 -20.57 26.10
CA THR A 732 -16.26 -19.69 25.60
C THR A 732 -16.06 -19.45 24.13
N TYR A 733 -17.15 -19.27 23.40
CA TYR A 733 -17.05 -18.93 21.97
C TYR A 733 -18.16 -17.98 21.54
N THR A 734 -17.88 -17.26 20.47
CA THR A 734 -18.83 -16.39 19.78
C THR A 734 -18.85 -16.78 18.30
N ASP A 735 -19.99 -17.24 17.82
CA ASP A 735 -20.20 -17.45 16.38
C ASP A 735 -20.35 -16.09 15.70
N ARG A 736 -19.46 -15.82 14.75
CA ARG A 736 -19.40 -14.55 14.04
C ARG A 736 -20.02 -14.65 12.65
N ALA A 737 -20.38 -15.84 12.21
CA ALA A 737 -20.96 -16.03 10.90
C ALA A 737 -22.39 -15.46 10.81
N THR A 738 -22.73 -14.93 9.66
CA THR A 738 -24.08 -14.50 9.33
C THR A 738 -24.55 -15.22 8.07
N PRO A 739 -25.53 -16.12 8.18
CA PRO A 739 -26.19 -16.60 9.39
C PRO A 739 -25.28 -17.45 10.28
N ALA A 740 -25.64 -17.58 11.56
CA ALA A 740 -24.90 -18.38 12.54
C ALA A 740 -24.74 -19.84 12.08
N SER A 741 -23.53 -20.39 12.21
CA SER A 741 -23.20 -21.69 11.65
C SER A 741 -22.47 -22.65 12.58
N CYS A 742 -21.97 -22.19 13.74
CA CYS A 742 -21.03 -22.92 14.57
C CYS A 742 -21.72 -23.79 15.66
N SER A 743 -21.13 -24.96 15.90
CA SER A 743 -21.38 -25.77 17.11
C SER A 743 -20.07 -26.37 17.58
N ILE A 744 -19.80 -26.34 18.90
CA ILE A 744 -18.57 -26.89 19.50
C ILE A 744 -18.95 -27.94 20.52
N SER A 745 -18.35 -29.14 20.42
CA SER A 745 -18.35 -30.15 21.43
C SER A 745 -17.00 -30.28 22.12
N GLU A 746 -17.03 -30.59 23.42
CA GLU A 746 -15.86 -30.63 24.28
C GLU A 746 -15.68 -32.01 24.92
N ASP A 747 -14.45 -32.48 24.99
CA ASP A 747 -14.03 -33.59 25.80
C ASP A 747 -12.79 -33.25 26.63
N TRP A 748 -12.65 -33.81 27.81
CA TRP A 748 -11.47 -33.73 28.64
C TRP A 748 -11.14 -35.06 29.27
N THR A 749 -10.04 -35.64 28.80
CA THR A 749 -9.62 -36.98 29.24
C THR A 749 -8.10 -37.00 29.44
N ASN A 750 -7.64 -37.44 30.62
CA ASN A 750 -6.22 -37.63 30.92
C ASN A 750 -5.32 -36.40 30.63
N GLY A 751 -5.79 -35.20 30.96
CA GLY A 751 -5.03 -33.97 30.75
C GLY A 751 -5.05 -33.44 29.29
N VAL A 752 -5.83 -34.08 28.44
CA VAL A 752 -6.03 -33.62 27.05
C VAL A 752 -7.42 -33.04 26.93
N TYR A 753 -7.50 -31.75 26.60
CA TYR A 753 -8.74 -31.07 26.28
C TYR A 753 -8.94 -31.05 24.78
N THR A 754 -10.07 -31.55 24.32
CA THR A 754 -10.40 -31.64 22.87
C THR A 754 -11.64 -30.82 22.58
N MET A 755 -11.54 -29.95 21.59
CA MET A 755 -12.67 -29.23 21.00
C MET A 755 -12.89 -29.75 19.59
N THR A 756 -14.11 -30.10 19.24
CA THR A 756 -14.55 -30.40 17.88
C THR A 756 -15.46 -29.28 17.44
N VAL A 757 -14.99 -28.47 16.48
CA VAL A 757 -15.64 -27.26 15.98
C VAL A 757 -16.28 -27.61 14.64
N ILE A 758 -17.60 -27.55 14.55
CA ILE A 758 -18.34 -27.76 13.30
C ILE A 758 -18.90 -26.41 12.87
N HIS A 759 -18.38 -25.87 11.78
CA HIS A 759 -18.73 -24.52 11.35
C HIS A 759 -18.63 -24.32 9.83
N ASN A 760 -19.29 -23.28 9.35
CA ASN A 760 -19.05 -22.64 8.07
C ASN A 760 -19.11 -21.14 8.33
N GLY A 761 -17.96 -20.55 8.57
CA GLY A 761 -17.82 -19.16 8.96
C GLY A 761 -16.89 -18.97 10.14
N ALA A 762 -16.71 -17.74 10.55
CA ALA A 762 -15.77 -17.35 11.58
C ALA A 762 -16.34 -17.57 13.00
N VAL A 763 -15.45 -17.96 13.92
CA VAL A 763 -15.75 -18.12 15.34
C VAL A 763 -14.58 -17.63 16.19
N ASP A 764 -14.89 -16.86 17.23
CA ASP A 764 -13.94 -16.52 18.30
C ASP A 764 -14.05 -17.55 19.40
N ILE A 765 -12.93 -18.17 19.77
CA ILE A 765 -12.87 -19.15 20.85
C ILE A 765 -11.83 -18.71 21.88
N THR A 766 -12.19 -18.75 23.14
CA THR A 766 -11.26 -18.55 24.24
C THR A 766 -11.26 -19.80 25.12
N VAL A 767 -10.09 -20.38 25.32
CA VAL A 767 -9.88 -21.53 26.23
C VAL A 767 -9.04 -21.07 27.41
N ASN A 768 -9.64 -20.97 28.58
CA ASN A 768 -8.95 -20.61 29.81
C ASN A 768 -8.29 -21.85 30.41
N CYS A 769 -6.98 -21.83 30.51
CA CYS A 769 -6.14 -22.85 31.12
C CYS A 769 -5.82 -22.49 32.57
N ALA A 770 -5.35 -23.47 33.36
CA ALA A 770 -4.93 -23.21 34.73
C ALA A 770 -3.62 -22.39 34.73
N GLY A 771 -3.51 -21.38 35.59
CA GLY A 771 -2.34 -20.52 35.72
C GLY A 771 -2.68 -19.09 36.11
N ASN A 772 -1.67 -18.32 36.45
CA ASN A 772 -1.86 -16.91 36.77
C ASN A 772 -1.89 -16.09 35.47
N ALA A 773 -2.72 -15.06 35.45
CA ALA A 773 -2.83 -14.12 34.31
C ALA A 773 -1.58 -13.24 34.15
N THR A 774 -0.49 -13.82 33.70
CA THR A 774 0.74 -13.13 33.36
C THR A 774 0.98 -13.31 31.87
N GLY A 775 0.39 -12.50 31.06
CA GLY A 775 0.55 -12.61 29.62
C GLY A 775 0.77 -11.25 28.99
N ARG A 776 1.46 -11.22 27.86
CA ARG A 776 1.56 -10.04 26.99
C ARG A 776 0.20 -9.82 26.32
N GLU A 777 -0.71 -9.15 26.98
CA GLU A 777 -1.86 -8.61 26.25
C GLU A 777 -1.41 -7.34 25.53
N THR A 778 -1.39 -7.40 24.22
CA THR A 778 -1.27 -6.19 23.42
C THR A 778 -2.63 -5.50 23.48
N GLN A 779 -2.71 -4.41 24.22
CA GLN A 779 -3.89 -3.53 24.14
C GLN A 779 -3.83 -2.79 22.84
N TYR A 780 -4.81 -2.99 22.00
CA TYR A 780 -4.94 -2.28 20.73
C TYR A 780 -5.91 -1.11 20.93
N THR A 781 -5.41 0.10 20.69
CA THR A 781 -6.27 1.28 20.72
C THR A 781 -6.81 1.51 19.32
N LYS A 782 -8.12 1.44 19.15
CA LYS A 782 -8.77 1.72 17.88
C LYS A 782 -8.49 3.17 17.47
N ALA A 783 -7.88 3.35 16.31
CA ALA A 783 -7.63 4.68 15.76
C ALA A 783 -8.92 5.30 15.22
N THR A 784 -9.03 6.63 15.34
CA THR A 784 -10.10 7.38 14.69
C THR A 784 -9.58 7.95 13.38
N ILE A 785 -10.26 7.64 12.28
CA ILE A 785 -9.99 8.24 10.97
C ILE A 785 -10.90 9.43 10.80
N SER A 786 -10.31 10.60 10.60
CA SER A 786 -11.05 11.80 10.22
C SER A 786 -11.24 11.80 8.72
N ILE A 787 -12.48 11.80 8.26
CA ILE A 787 -12.83 12.00 6.87
C ILE A 787 -13.20 13.47 6.71
N PRO A 788 -12.72 14.14 5.65
CA PRO A 788 -13.08 15.54 5.42
C PRO A 788 -14.60 15.69 5.39
N ALA A 789 -15.12 16.75 5.98
CA ALA A 789 -16.52 17.10 5.81
C ALA A 789 -16.83 17.21 4.30
N SER A 790 -18.01 16.76 3.91
CA SER A 790 -18.47 16.88 2.53
C SER A 790 -18.35 18.33 2.08
N PRO A 791 -17.52 18.66 1.10
CA PRO A 791 -17.28 20.05 0.79
C PRO A 791 -18.40 20.62 -0.05
N ASN A 792 -18.70 21.88 0.17
CA ASN A 792 -19.64 22.65 -0.61
C ASN A 792 -19.06 23.11 -1.96
N ILE A 793 -18.06 22.41 -2.50
CA ILE A 793 -17.30 22.88 -3.67
C ILE A 793 -17.51 22.05 -4.93
N TYR A 794 -18.40 21.06 -4.88
CA TYR A 794 -18.68 20.26 -6.08
C TYR A 794 -19.59 21.02 -7.03
N HIS A 795 -18.97 21.69 -7.97
CA HIS A 795 -19.65 22.26 -9.12
C HIS A 795 -19.51 21.27 -10.26
N GLY A 796 -20.57 20.63 -10.68
CA GLY A 796 -20.53 19.74 -11.81
C GLY A 796 -21.75 18.86 -11.90
N ALA A 797 -21.94 18.30 -13.09
CA ALA A 797 -23.03 17.40 -13.36
C ALA A 797 -22.92 16.15 -12.48
N ARG A 798 -24.07 15.69 -11.99
CA ARG A 798 -24.18 14.40 -11.30
C ARG A 798 -25.17 13.51 -12.02
N GLN A 799 -24.72 12.30 -12.36
CA GLN A 799 -25.52 11.28 -13.01
C GLN A 799 -26.13 10.32 -12.00
N TYR A 800 -27.38 9.97 -12.20
CA TYR A 800 -28.16 9.02 -11.42
C TYR A 800 -28.69 7.96 -12.36
N GLU A 801 -28.32 6.70 -12.13
CA GLU A 801 -28.69 5.59 -12.98
C GLU A 801 -30.10 5.09 -12.66
N ALA A 802 -30.95 4.98 -13.69
CA ALA A 802 -32.36 4.75 -13.49
C ALA A 802 -32.72 3.38 -12.89
N GLU A 803 -31.88 2.37 -13.13
CA GLU A 803 -32.10 1.06 -12.52
C GLU A 803 -31.94 1.08 -11.00
N ASN A 804 -31.40 2.16 -10.44
CA ASN A 804 -31.25 2.38 -9.00
C ASN A 804 -32.47 3.06 -8.37
N PHE A 805 -33.38 3.63 -9.17
CA PHE A 805 -34.51 4.38 -8.68
C PHE A 805 -35.53 3.50 -7.97
N GLU A 806 -36.32 4.11 -7.10
CA GLU A 806 -37.55 3.55 -6.62
C GLU A 806 -38.57 3.59 -7.77
N TYR A 807 -39.23 2.49 -7.98
CA TYR A 807 -40.16 2.34 -9.10
C TYR A 807 -41.53 1.79 -8.69
N LYS A 808 -42.54 2.14 -9.47
CA LYS A 808 -43.92 1.73 -9.27
C LYS A 808 -44.57 1.41 -10.60
N ASN A 809 -45.22 0.27 -10.67
CA ASN A 809 -45.97 -0.19 -11.87
C ASN A 809 -45.13 -0.20 -13.17
N ILE A 810 -43.86 -0.41 -13.09
CA ILE A 810 -42.98 -0.51 -14.27
C ILE A 810 -42.28 -1.84 -14.34
N SER A 811 -41.92 -2.24 -15.54
CA SER A 811 -41.02 -3.38 -15.75
C SER A 811 -39.60 -2.91 -15.58
N ARG A 812 -38.91 -3.53 -14.66
CA ARG A 812 -37.49 -3.30 -14.51
C ARG A 812 -36.71 -4.24 -15.40
N VAL A 813 -35.94 -3.70 -16.30
CA VAL A 813 -35.04 -4.49 -17.11
C VAL A 813 -33.65 -4.33 -16.53
N ILE A 814 -33.09 -5.38 -16.08
CA ILE A 814 -31.69 -5.52 -15.75
C ILE A 814 -31.17 -6.63 -16.65
N THR A 815 -30.07 -6.61 -17.19
CA THR A 815 -28.77 -6.36 -16.77
C THR A 815 -27.82 -7.00 -17.73
N LYS A 816 -26.81 -6.33 -18.04
CA LYS A 816 -25.63 -6.97 -18.57
C LYS A 816 -24.99 -7.73 -17.39
N LYS A 817 -25.02 -9.06 -17.42
CA LYS A 817 -24.12 -9.82 -16.54
C LYS A 817 -22.70 -9.60 -17.05
N PRO A 818 -21.73 -9.33 -16.17
CA PRO A 818 -20.33 -9.28 -16.58
C PRO A 818 -19.97 -10.55 -17.35
N TYR A 819 -19.31 -10.38 -18.48
CA TYR A 819 -18.82 -11.48 -19.34
C TYR A 819 -19.90 -12.42 -19.91
N SER A 820 -21.17 -12.08 -19.85
CA SER A 820 -22.23 -12.85 -20.53
C SER A 820 -22.92 -12.01 -21.59
N GLU A 821 -22.99 -12.54 -22.80
CA GLU A 821 -23.89 -12.03 -23.81
C GLU A 821 -25.32 -12.35 -23.38
N THR A 822 -26.11 -11.35 -23.09
CA THR A 822 -27.54 -11.52 -22.82
C THR A 822 -28.31 -11.16 -24.07
N GLU A 823 -28.91 -12.15 -24.68
CA GLU A 823 -29.86 -11.92 -25.79
C GLU A 823 -30.98 -10.98 -25.36
N GLY A 824 -31.26 -9.97 -26.17
CA GLY A 824 -32.40 -9.08 -26.01
C GLY A 824 -32.18 -7.85 -25.15
N ILE A 825 -31.00 -7.52 -24.75
CA ILE A 825 -30.68 -6.25 -24.08
C ILE A 825 -30.44 -5.16 -25.13
N LEU A 826 -30.89 -3.95 -24.83
CA LEU A 826 -30.65 -2.79 -25.70
C LEU A 826 -29.15 -2.43 -25.66
N PRO A 827 -28.59 -2.00 -26.80
CA PRO A 827 -27.20 -1.52 -26.82
C PRO A 827 -27.06 -0.16 -26.15
N ASP A 828 -25.84 0.22 -25.77
CA ASP A 828 -25.40 1.59 -25.44
C ASP A 828 -26.10 2.28 -24.24
N TYR A 829 -26.70 1.54 -23.33
CA TYR A 829 -27.13 2.11 -22.05
C TYR A 829 -25.94 2.26 -21.10
N THR A 830 -26.09 3.17 -20.12
CA THR A 830 -25.06 3.37 -19.08
C THR A 830 -25.21 2.37 -17.94
N ALA A 831 -24.14 2.16 -17.18
CA ALA A 831 -24.09 1.31 -15.99
C ALA A 831 -24.67 -0.11 -16.20
N MET A 832 -25.58 -0.54 -15.30
CA MET A 832 -26.02 -1.93 -15.17
C MET A 832 -27.35 -2.22 -15.90
N GLY A 833 -28.04 -1.19 -16.32
CA GLY A 833 -29.38 -1.41 -16.89
C GLY A 833 -30.18 -0.13 -17.12
N PHE A 834 -31.44 -0.31 -17.33
CA PHE A 834 -32.38 0.77 -17.60
C PHE A 834 -33.79 0.38 -17.12
N LEU A 835 -34.69 1.34 -17.00
CA LEU A 835 -36.06 1.08 -16.64
C LEU A 835 -36.99 1.13 -17.87
N ASN A 836 -37.90 0.19 -17.96
CA ASN A 836 -38.95 0.19 -18.96
C ASN A 836 -40.30 0.58 -18.31
N PHE A 837 -40.86 1.72 -18.69
CA PHE A 837 -42.18 2.16 -18.20
C PHE A 837 -43.32 1.24 -18.67
N GLY A 838 -43.12 0.49 -19.74
CA GLY A 838 -44.11 -0.42 -20.27
C GLY A 838 -45.39 0.28 -20.71
N SER A 839 -46.48 -0.47 -20.80
CA SER A 839 -47.78 0.01 -21.25
C SER A 839 -48.72 0.53 -20.13
N ASN A 840 -48.21 0.68 -18.93
CA ASN A 840 -48.97 1.08 -17.76
C ASN A 840 -48.94 2.60 -17.55
N GLY A 841 -50.09 3.27 -17.79
CA GLY A 841 -50.24 4.71 -17.61
C GLY A 841 -50.07 5.23 -16.17
N ASN A 842 -49.82 4.35 -15.18
CA ASN A 842 -49.52 4.71 -13.79
C ASN A 842 -48.07 4.33 -13.42
N ALA A 843 -47.22 4.10 -14.40
CA ALA A 843 -45.81 3.84 -14.15
C ALA A 843 -45.14 5.10 -13.60
N ALA A 844 -44.33 4.92 -12.58
CA ALA A 844 -43.61 6.02 -11.96
C ALA A 844 -42.26 5.57 -11.44
N VAL A 845 -41.34 6.51 -11.45
CA VAL A 845 -40.00 6.37 -10.83
C VAL A 845 -39.69 7.57 -9.96
N ARG A 846 -38.88 7.39 -8.94
CA ARG A 846 -38.40 8.49 -8.13
C ARG A 846 -37.00 8.20 -7.57
N ASP A 847 -36.24 9.28 -7.34
CA ASP A 847 -34.95 9.21 -6.66
C ASP A 847 -34.68 10.49 -5.85
N GLU A 848 -33.75 10.41 -4.91
CA GLU A 848 -33.22 11.57 -4.21
C GLU A 848 -31.98 12.07 -4.94
N VAL A 849 -32.09 13.27 -5.52
CA VAL A 849 -30.97 13.99 -6.10
C VAL A 849 -30.43 15.02 -5.12
N SER A 850 -29.11 15.25 -5.09
CA SER A 850 -28.52 16.23 -4.20
C SER A 850 -27.75 17.31 -4.96
N VAL A 851 -27.91 18.56 -4.49
CA VAL A 851 -27.18 19.71 -4.98
C VAL A 851 -26.53 20.46 -3.82
N THR A 852 -25.41 21.09 -4.08
CA THR A 852 -24.68 21.85 -3.07
C THR A 852 -25.43 23.12 -2.65
N ASP A 853 -25.85 23.87 -3.63
CA ASP A 853 -26.51 25.17 -3.43
C ASP A 853 -27.97 25.12 -3.93
N ALA A 854 -28.86 25.89 -3.27
CA ALA A 854 -30.18 26.09 -3.78
C ALA A 854 -30.13 26.93 -5.06
N GLY A 855 -30.83 26.52 -6.09
CA GLY A 855 -30.78 27.24 -7.35
C GLY A 855 -31.61 26.61 -8.47
N ASN A 856 -31.43 27.17 -9.66
CA ASN A 856 -32.00 26.61 -10.88
C ASN A 856 -30.95 25.72 -11.55
N TYR A 857 -31.40 24.51 -11.88
CA TYR A 857 -30.60 23.48 -12.47
C TYR A 857 -31.26 22.96 -13.75
N THR A 858 -30.44 22.34 -14.60
CA THR A 858 -30.97 21.58 -15.75
C THR A 858 -31.01 20.11 -15.38
N LEU A 859 -32.19 19.52 -15.44
CA LEU A 859 -32.37 18.08 -15.37
C LEU A 859 -32.35 17.53 -16.81
N ARG A 860 -31.30 16.77 -17.15
CA ARG A 860 -31.24 16.00 -18.40
C ARG A 860 -31.65 14.56 -18.14
N ILE A 861 -32.45 14.02 -19.05
CA ILE A 861 -32.99 12.67 -18.95
C ILE A 861 -32.62 11.92 -20.23
N ARG A 862 -31.82 10.87 -20.08
CA ARG A 862 -31.44 9.98 -21.19
C ARG A 862 -32.46 8.86 -21.33
N TYR A 863 -32.99 8.72 -22.55
CA TYR A 863 -34.08 7.81 -22.81
C TYR A 863 -34.02 7.23 -24.23
N CYS A 864 -34.77 6.14 -24.46
CA CYS A 864 -35.23 5.78 -25.79
C CYS A 864 -36.73 5.45 -25.76
N ALA A 865 -37.41 5.65 -26.88
CA ALA A 865 -38.86 5.50 -26.94
C ALA A 865 -39.30 4.79 -28.24
N ALA A 866 -40.13 3.74 -28.06
CA ALA A 866 -40.68 2.99 -29.18
C ALA A 866 -41.94 3.64 -29.79
N ALA A 867 -42.70 4.38 -28.95
CA ALA A 867 -43.92 5.03 -29.37
C ALA A 867 -43.74 6.49 -29.82
N THR A 868 -44.69 7.01 -30.59
CA THR A 868 -44.59 8.32 -31.25
C THR A 868 -44.56 9.51 -30.29
N VAL A 869 -45.26 9.46 -29.17
CA VAL A 869 -45.28 10.48 -28.11
C VAL A 869 -45.55 9.83 -26.78
N ASN A 870 -44.68 10.09 -25.83
CA ASN A 870 -44.83 9.70 -24.44
C ASN A 870 -44.81 10.96 -23.59
N THR A 871 -45.79 11.14 -22.74
CA THR A 871 -45.83 12.25 -21.78
C THR A 871 -45.64 11.73 -20.36
N VAL A 872 -44.73 12.38 -19.64
CA VAL A 872 -44.43 12.08 -18.26
C VAL A 872 -44.42 13.35 -17.44
N ASP A 873 -45.12 13.34 -16.33
CA ASP A 873 -45.14 14.48 -15.42
C ASP A 873 -43.92 14.45 -14.51
N LEU A 874 -43.20 15.55 -14.48
CA LEU A 874 -42.04 15.75 -13.61
C LEU A 874 -42.45 16.47 -12.33
N TYR A 875 -42.14 15.88 -11.19
CA TYR A 875 -42.32 16.47 -9.87
C TYR A 875 -40.96 16.66 -9.18
N VAL A 876 -40.88 17.79 -8.47
CA VAL A 876 -39.74 18.07 -7.58
C VAL A 876 -40.29 18.36 -6.20
N ASN A 877 -39.85 17.64 -5.19
CA ASN A 877 -40.30 17.74 -3.80
C ASN A 877 -41.83 17.69 -3.67
N GLY A 878 -42.47 16.86 -4.49
CA GLY A 878 -43.93 16.68 -4.50
C GLY A 878 -44.70 17.73 -5.28
N VAL A 879 -44.07 18.70 -5.90
CA VAL A 879 -44.69 19.74 -6.72
C VAL A 879 -44.48 19.44 -8.20
N LYS A 880 -45.54 19.39 -8.99
CA LYS A 880 -45.41 19.25 -10.43
C LYS A 880 -44.74 20.47 -11.05
N VAL A 881 -43.62 20.28 -11.73
CA VAL A 881 -42.83 21.36 -12.34
C VAL A 881 -42.96 21.39 -13.87
N ALA A 882 -43.17 20.25 -14.51
CA ALA A 882 -43.33 20.16 -15.97
C ALA A 882 -44.12 18.90 -16.38
N THR A 883 -44.61 18.92 -17.60
CA THR A 883 -44.97 17.73 -18.36
C THR A 883 -43.95 17.62 -19.50
N LEU A 884 -43.20 16.51 -19.50
CA LEU A 884 -42.16 16.22 -20.48
C LEU A 884 -42.75 15.40 -21.63
N GLU A 885 -42.28 15.71 -22.83
CA GLU A 885 -42.60 14.94 -24.04
C GLU A 885 -41.34 14.20 -24.50
N PHE A 886 -41.48 12.89 -24.69
CA PHE A 886 -40.40 12.02 -25.17
C PHE A 886 -40.72 11.62 -26.61
N ALA A 887 -39.96 12.16 -27.54
CA ALA A 887 -40.11 11.84 -28.96
C ALA A 887 -39.77 10.39 -29.24
N GLN A 888 -40.33 9.80 -30.25
CA GLN A 888 -39.96 8.48 -30.74
C GLN A 888 -38.51 8.50 -31.24
N THR A 889 -37.64 7.64 -30.65
CA THR A 889 -36.27 7.50 -31.09
C THR A 889 -36.02 6.16 -31.79
N GLY A 890 -36.87 5.19 -31.50
CA GLY A 890 -36.62 3.78 -31.78
C GLY A 890 -35.94 3.09 -30.58
N VAL A 891 -36.27 1.79 -30.42
CA VAL A 891 -35.71 1.00 -29.33
C VAL A 891 -34.20 0.85 -29.48
N GLY A 892 -33.47 1.23 -28.45
CA GLY A 892 -32.01 1.21 -28.44
C GLY A 892 -31.32 2.46 -28.98
N ASN A 893 -32.08 3.40 -29.54
CA ASN A 893 -31.54 4.70 -29.94
C ASN A 893 -31.75 5.70 -28.82
N TRP A 894 -30.71 5.94 -28.07
CA TRP A 894 -30.73 6.80 -26.87
C TRP A 894 -30.64 8.27 -27.27
N GLU A 895 -31.55 9.07 -26.71
CA GLU A 895 -31.61 10.52 -26.86
C GLU A 895 -31.72 11.19 -25.49
N THR A 896 -31.57 12.51 -25.47
CA THR A 896 -31.67 13.28 -24.22
C THR A 896 -32.73 14.36 -24.32
N THR A 897 -33.64 14.43 -23.36
CA THR A 897 -34.51 15.56 -23.14
C THR A 897 -34.10 16.31 -21.88
N SER A 898 -34.49 17.59 -21.76
CA SER A 898 -34.09 18.44 -20.63
C SER A 898 -35.25 19.25 -20.06
N ALA A 899 -35.19 19.52 -18.77
CA ALA A 899 -36.10 20.43 -18.09
C ALA A 899 -35.36 21.31 -17.08
N GLY A 900 -35.76 22.61 -16.99
CA GLY A 900 -35.28 23.46 -15.90
C GLY A 900 -36.03 23.11 -14.62
N VAL A 901 -35.30 22.96 -13.52
CA VAL A 901 -35.82 22.66 -12.19
C VAL A 901 -35.21 23.58 -11.13
N SER A 902 -35.99 23.95 -10.12
CA SER A 902 -35.46 24.66 -8.95
C SER A 902 -35.28 23.64 -7.82
N LEU A 903 -34.04 23.51 -7.31
CA LEU A 903 -33.68 22.58 -6.28
C LEU A 903 -33.25 23.32 -5.01
N ASN A 904 -33.55 22.77 -3.85
CA ASN A 904 -33.06 23.25 -2.56
C ASN A 904 -31.62 22.70 -2.34
N ALA A 905 -30.81 23.39 -1.57
CA ALA A 905 -29.53 22.85 -1.12
C ALA A 905 -29.74 21.52 -0.37
N GLY A 906 -28.88 20.54 -0.65
CA GLY A 906 -29.01 19.19 -0.14
C GLY A 906 -29.92 18.31 -0.98
N LYS A 907 -30.62 17.37 -0.35
CA LYS A 907 -31.45 16.35 -1.01
C LYS A 907 -32.80 16.90 -1.52
N ASN A 908 -33.12 16.52 -2.73
CA ASN A 908 -34.38 16.83 -3.39
C ASN A 908 -34.97 15.55 -3.98
N LYS A 909 -36.26 15.36 -3.83
CA LYS A 909 -37.00 14.25 -4.42
C LYS A 909 -37.43 14.59 -5.85
N VAL A 910 -36.90 13.89 -6.81
CA VAL A 910 -37.32 13.97 -8.23
C VAL A 910 -38.20 12.76 -8.55
N GLU A 911 -39.34 13.00 -9.19
CA GLU A 911 -40.29 11.94 -9.51
C GLU A 911 -40.80 12.11 -10.92
N LEU A 912 -40.82 11.04 -11.71
CA LEU A 912 -41.36 10.97 -13.06
C LEU A 912 -42.57 10.04 -13.07
N ILE A 913 -43.72 10.56 -13.46
CA ILE A 913 -44.98 9.81 -13.43
C ILE A 913 -45.59 9.80 -14.84
N ALA A 914 -45.80 8.62 -15.41
CA ALA A 914 -46.44 8.47 -16.69
C ALA A 914 -47.84 9.08 -16.64
N ASN A 915 -48.14 10.02 -17.54
CA ASN A 915 -49.44 10.68 -17.60
C ASN A 915 -50.43 9.80 -18.37
N GLY A 916 -51.35 9.20 -17.66
CA GLY A 916 -52.26 8.10 -18.01
C GLY A 916 -53.24 8.23 -19.18
N SER A 917 -52.98 9.09 -20.16
CA SER A 917 -53.86 9.28 -21.30
C SER A 917 -53.55 8.42 -22.52
N SER A 918 -52.50 7.63 -22.54
CA SER A 918 -52.11 6.75 -23.62
C SER A 918 -51.92 5.31 -23.18
N ALA A 919 -52.38 4.38 -23.96
CA ALA A 919 -52.40 2.94 -23.69
C ALA A 919 -51.00 2.31 -23.75
N SER A 920 -49.96 3.01 -24.12
CA SER A 920 -48.58 2.50 -24.17
C SER A 920 -47.59 3.64 -23.90
N CYS A 921 -46.86 3.49 -22.84
CA CYS A 921 -45.69 4.33 -22.55
C CYS A 921 -44.44 3.47 -22.76
N ASP A 922 -44.11 3.17 -24.00
CA ASP A 922 -42.94 2.36 -24.36
C ASP A 922 -41.69 3.25 -24.27
N LEU A 923 -41.51 3.84 -23.10
CA LEU A 923 -40.38 4.68 -22.71
C LEU A 923 -39.39 3.84 -21.90
N TYR A 924 -38.16 3.91 -22.31
CA TYR A 924 -37.03 3.34 -21.61
C TYR A 924 -36.19 4.48 -21.03
N LEU A 925 -35.95 4.45 -19.74
CA LEU A 925 -35.18 5.45 -19.02
C LEU A 925 -33.80 4.86 -18.63
N ASP A 926 -32.72 5.51 -19.02
CA ASP A 926 -31.37 5.10 -18.76
C ASP A 926 -30.80 5.82 -17.51
N ASN A 927 -30.72 7.11 -17.58
CA ASN A 927 -30.21 7.92 -16.47
C ASN A 927 -30.82 9.32 -16.43
N ILE A 928 -30.61 10.01 -15.32
CA ILE A 928 -30.82 11.46 -15.20
C ILE A 928 -29.54 12.13 -14.79
N VAL A 929 -29.30 13.34 -15.29
CA VAL A 929 -28.16 14.17 -14.94
C VAL A 929 -28.67 15.52 -14.45
N ILE A 930 -28.13 15.96 -13.31
CA ILE A 930 -28.36 17.31 -12.75
C ILE A 930 -27.10 18.15 -13.03
N GLU A 931 -27.26 19.28 -13.69
CA GLU A 931 -26.19 20.23 -14.02
C GLU A 931 -26.62 21.70 -13.86
#